data_43e3ea512fe513fb55aa2a2a7b5bda22
#
_entry.id   43e3ea512fe513fb55aa2a2a7b5bda22
#
_cell.length_a   1.000
_cell.length_b   1.000
_cell.length_c   1.000
_cell.angle_alpha   90.00
_cell.angle_beta   90.00
_cell.angle_gamma   90.00
#
_symmetry.space_group_name_H-M   'P 1'
#
loop_
_entity.id
_entity.type
_entity.pdbx_description
1 polymer ?
#
loop_
_entity_poly.entity_id
_entity_poly.type
_entity_poly.pdbx_seq_one_letter_code
_entity_poly.pdbx_strand_id
1 'polypeptide(L)'
;MKRFTIILGLLLTFGIQSKSQEFESATDAVKNMGVGWNLGNTLDANGTGISDVVQSETYWGQPVTKPKLITMMKEAGFGAIRVPVTWYAHIDGDGNVDAAWMKRVHEVVDYVINAGLYCVLNVHHDTGAHDNAWVIADNDNYEKTKARYVNLWTQIANEFKDYDQHLLFEGYNEMLDKYNSWCFAGFQRPDGYNADEATSAYKGLNGYAQSFVDAVRATGGNNTQRNLVINTYAAANGNGNWNAHLTDVLTELTTPSDVTKNHLAYEVHAYPTLNNGKNEVDDIIDKVNTYLLPKGPVILGEWGTSNVDKAQTDYDLAPKTFLEFCRYMVQKAKENNIATFYWMGLSDGVYRSYPAFNQPAIAEAITKAYHGDDFDGKYPTHEAAKETVVFEGEQQLEWGSAIQFPSSFFDGLSDAELELTYTEKFDQFEGGEANSYLQFWYNDWSSMINFTVDGQEINETLEVNKFYNSTSGTDHTTLFTFDAETFKNFKKKGMLFQGHGVLLKKAVLKAKAKEGGEEPATSEVFWEGDEMLDWGDGLQLPIPGERFENYGKDVKLIFHYTLDFTDYNMIQLFYGDWSSNPSFFINGQQIDKEFRPSDVHGLKTGDDGVTELTFSEDVYNEIIARGIAVQGHGLRLKKVELAGPESTGIQSVVRTTNQKDIIYNLSGQRVTSPRKGIYIQNGKKFVIK
;
A
#
# COMPACT_ATOMS: atom_id res chain seq x y z
N MET A 1 -11.19 -75.18 49.66
CA MET A 1 -9.98 -74.29 49.66
C MET A 1 -9.81 -73.70 48.24
N LYS A 2 -10.27 -72.49 48.08
CA LYS A 2 -10.14 -71.80 46.76
C LYS A 2 -8.85 -70.97 46.82
N ARG A 3 -7.94 -71.22 45.89
CA ARG A 3 -6.68 -70.46 45.73
C ARG A 3 -7.02 -69.17 44.92
N PHE A 4 -6.78 -68.03 45.53
CA PHE A 4 -6.75 -66.74 44.84
C PHE A 4 -5.36 -66.48 44.30
N THR A 5 -5.28 -66.34 42.95
CA THR A 5 -4.01 -65.93 42.26
C THR A 5 -4.13 -64.43 42.05
N ILE A 6 -3.26 -63.65 42.72
CA ILE A 6 -3.13 -62.19 42.49
C ILE A 6 -2.19 -62.01 41.31
N ILE A 7 -2.70 -61.46 40.22
CA ILE A 7 -1.91 -61.02 39.05
C ILE A 7 -1.52 -59.54 39.32
N LEU A 8 -0.24 -59.32 39.60
CA LEU A 8 0.33 -57.99 39.73
C LEU A 8 0.61 -57.41 38.33
N GLY A 9 -0.29 -56.54 37.82
CA GLY A 9 -0.07 -55.82 36.55
C GLY A 9 0.94 -54.71 36.72
N LEU A 10 2.12 -54.86 36.12
CA LEU A 10 3.11 -53.79 35.98
C LEU A 10 2.62 -52.80 34.91
N LEU A 11 2.10 -51.64 35.29
CA LEU A 11 1.84 -50.51 34.42
C LEU A 11 3.20 -49.86 34.08
N LEU A 12 3.74 -50.21 32.93
CA LEU A 12 4.81 -49.44 32.30
C LEU A 12 4.20 -48.16 31.70
N THR A 13 4.29 -47.04 32.40
CA THR A 13 4.04 -45.73 31.84
C THR A 13 5.23 -45.40 30.91
N PHE A 14 5.03 -45.62 29.61
CA PHE A 14 5.86 -44.99 28.60
C PHE A 14 5.58 -43.50 28.65
N GLY A 15 6.45 -42.74 29.32
CA GLY A 15 6.52 -41.32 29.12
C GLY A 15 6.97 -41.07 27.70
N ILE A 16 6.02 -40.71 26.83
CA ILE A 16 6.36 -40.09 25.55
C ILE A 16 6.94 -38.73 25.92
N GLN A 17 8.27 -38.66 26.05
CA GLN A 17 8.96 -37.38 25.93
C GLN A 17 8.72 -36.93 24.48
N SER A 18 7.75 -36.05 24.29
CA SER A 18 7.72 -35.25 23.05
C SER A 18 9.03 -34.48 23.02
N LYS A 19 9.97 -34.87 22.16
CA LYS A 19 11.10 -33.99 21.82
C LYS A 19 10.45 -32.69 21.38
N SER A 20 10.65 -31.62 22.13
CA SER A 20 10.34 -30.28 21.65
C SER A 20 11.04 -30.12 20.31
N GLN A 21 10.31 -29.72 19.29
CA GLN A 21 10.90 -29.43 17.98
C GLN A 21 11.98 -28.36 18.21
N GLU A 22 13.20 -28.63 17.76
CA GLU A 22 14.27 -27.64 17.83
C GLU A 22 13.94 -26.50 16.87
N PHE A 23 13.94 -25.27 17.34
CA PHE A 23 13.69 -24.08 16.51
C PHE A 23 14.91 -23.82 15.63
N GLU A 24 14.64 -23.31 14.44
CA GLU A 24 15.70 -22.84 13.55
C GLU A 24 16.50 -21.69 14.18
N SER A 25 17.76 -21.57 13.78
CA SER A 25 18.61 -20.46 14.23
C SER A 25 18.08 -19.12 13.74
N ALA A 26 18.45 -18.02 14.41
CA ALA A 26 18.13 -16.67 13.95
C ALA A 26 18.67 -16.41 12.52
N THR A 27 19.80 -17.01 12.15
CA THR A 27 20.34 -16.91 10.77
C THR A 27 19.43 -17.58 9.75
N ASP A 28 18.89 -18.76 10.06
CA ASP A 28 17.98 -19.45 9.15
C ASP A 28 16.62 -18.72 9.10
N ALA A 29 16.12 -18.24 10.24
CA ALA A 29 14.87 -17.46 10.31
C ALA A 29 14.97 -16.19 9.45
N VAL A 30 16.03 -15.39 9.60
CA VAL A 30 16.25 -14.17 8.79
C VAL A 30 16.30 -14.50 7.30
N LYS A 31 17.01 -15.57 6.92
CA LYS A 31 17.04 -16.00 5.52
C LYS A 31 15.67 -16.44 5.01
N ASN A 32 14.89 -17.14 5.82
CA ASN A 32 13.56 -17.65 5.44
C ASN A 32 12.49 -16.57 5.40
N MET A 33 12.62 -15.51 6.22
CA MET A 33 11.73 -14.32 6.17
C MET A 33 11.82 -13.58 4.84
N GLY A 34 13.02 -13.45 4.29
CA GLY A 34 13.27 -12.83 2.99
C GLY A 34 12.82 -11.37 2.89
N VAL A 35 11.72 -11.13 2.20
CA VAL A 35 11.08 -9.82 2.11
C VAL A 35 9.82 -9.78 2.95
N GLY A 36 9.68 -8.75 3.76
CA GLY A 36 8.57 -8.51 4.66
C GLY A 36 7.88 -7.17 4.42
N TRP A 37 6.78 -6.99 5.11
CA TRP A 37 5.99 -5.77 5.13
C TRP A 37 5.64 -5.39 6.57
N ASN A 38 5.58 -4.08 6.86
CA ASN A 38 5.12 -3.56 8.14
C ASN A 38 3.60 -3.35 8.13
N LEU A 39 2.87 -3.97 9.05
CA LEU A 39 1.48 -3.66 9.34
C LEU A 39 1.41 -2.37 10.20
N GLY A 40 2.03 -1.30 9.70
CA GLY A 40 2.17 -0.04 10.40
C GLY A 40 0.91 0.83 10.40
N ASN A 41 0.89 1.82 11.29
CA ASN A 41 -0.22 2.73 11.56
C ASN A 41 -1.52 2.03 11.99
N THR A 42 -1.40 0.86 12.64
CA THR A 42 -2.52 0.07 13.17
C THR A 42 -2.37 -0.11 14.69
N LEU A 43 -1.84 -1.25 15.15
CA LEU A 43 -1.64 -1.49 16.58
C LEU A 43 -0.51 -0.62 17.18
N ASP A 44 0.29 0.02 16.35
CA ASP A 44 1.26 1.05 16.74
C ASP A 44 0.64 2.45 16.84
N ALA A 45 -0.55 2.66 16.25
CA ALA A 45 -1.24 3.95 16.33
C ALA A 45 -1.56 4.32 17.78
N ASN A 46 -1.41 5.59 18.08
CA ASN A 46 -1.59 6.08 19.44
C ASN A 46 -2.08 7.54 19.45
N GLY A 47 -2.76 7.92 20.55
CA GLY A 47 -3.24 9.27 20.77
C GLY A 47 -3.44 9.52 22.27
N THR A 48 -3.35 10.78 22.68
CA THR A 48 -3.55 11.16 24.07
C THR A 48 -4.98 10.84 24.53
N GLY A 49 -5.10 10.02 25.59
CA GLY A 49 -6.39 9.64 26.16
C GLY A 49 -7.15 8.56 25.39
N ILE A 50 -6.59 8.02 24.31
CA ILE A 50 -7.17 6.91 23.54
C ILE A 50 -6.72 5.59 24.14
N SER A 51 -7.66 4.80 24.66
CA SER A 51 -7.42 3.48 25.27
C SER A 51 -8.45 2.43 24.86
N ASP A 52 -9.48 2.81 24.10
CA ASP A 52 -10.38 1.84 23.47
C ASP A 52 -9.63 1.08 22.37
N VAL A 53 -9.83 -0.25 22.31
CA VAL A 53 -9.07 -1.14 21.42
C VAL A 53 -9.23 -0.77 19.95
N VAL A 54 -10.47 -0.53 19.51
CA VAL A 54 -10.77 -0.24 18.11
C VAL A 54 -10.35 1.18 17.74
N GLN A 55 -10.59 2.14 18.63
CA GLN A 55 -10.11 3.51 18.43
C GLN A 55 -8.58 3.56 18.33
N SER A 56 -7.87 2.82 19.19
CA SER A 56 -6.40 2.78 19.13
C SER A 56 -5.92 2.24 17.78
N GLU A 57 -6.44 1.07 17.34
CA GLU A 57 -6.04 0.46 16.08
C GLU A 57 -6.33 1.35 14.86
N THR A 58 -7.40 2.15 14.90
CA THR A 58 -7.85 2.95 13.76
C THR A 58 -7.47 4.43 13.84
N TYR A 59 -6.82 4.84 14.91
CA TYR A 59 -6.60 6.26 15.23
C TYR A 59 -5.84 7.04 14.15
N TRP A 60 -4.91 6.39 13.46
CA TRP A 60 -4.16 6.99 12.35
C TRP A 60 -4.74 6.70 10.97
N GLY A 61 -6.05 6.41 10.88
CA GLY A 61 -6.80 6.32 9.63
C GLY A 61 -6.76 4.95 8.93
N GLN A 62 -6.14 3.94 9.55
CA GLN A 62 -6.23 2.58 9.03
C GLN A 62 -7.53 1.91 9.48
N PRO A 63 -8.17 1.07 8.67
CA PRO A 63 -9.29 0.27 9.12
C PRO A 63 -8.82 -0.87 10.04
N VAL A 64 -9.75 -1.44 10.79
CA VAL A 64 -9.50 -2.65 11.59
C VAL A 64 -8.90 -3.75 10.70
N THR A 65 -7.76 -4.28 11.12
CA THR A 65 -7.02 -5.31 10.38
C THR A 65 -7.84 -6.60 10.25
N LYS A 66 -7.90 -7.16 9.04
CA LYS A 66 -8.61 -8.41 8.73
C LYS A 66 -7.66 -9.46 8.14
N PRO A 67 -7.93 -10.77 8.33
CA PRO A 67 -7.05 -11.85 7.84
C PRO A 67 -6.76 -11.80 6.33
N LYS A 68 -7.74 -11.32 5.53
CA LYS A 68 -7.59 -11.22 4.06
C LYS A 68 -6.45 -10.29 3.62
N LEU A 69 -6.16 -9.24 4.39
CA LEU A 69 -5.03 -8.35 4.12
C LEU A 69 -3.70 -9.11 4.21
N ILE A 70 -3.55 -9.94 5.24
CA ILE A 70 -2.35 -10.76 5.44
C ILE A 70 -2.22 -11.83 4.35
N THR A 71 -3.34 -12.47 3.98
CA THR A 71 -3.38 -13.45 2.88
C THR A 71 -2.94 -12.81 1.56
N MET A 72 -3.39 -11.59 1.27
CA MET A 72 -2.99 -10.83 0.09
C MET A 72 -1.47 -10.58 0.06
N MET A 73 -0.87 -10.17 1.18
CA MET A 73 0.59 -9.98 1.25
C MET A 73 1.34 -11.27 0.99
N LYS A 74 0.87 -12.41 1.54
CA LYS A 74 1.46 -13.72 1.24
C LYS A 74 1.37 -14.07 -0.26
N GLU A 75 0.20 -13.89 -0.87
CA GLU A 75 0.00 -14.17 -2.29
C GLU A 75 0.83 -13.28 -3.21
N ALA A 76 1.18 -12.09 -2.75
CA ALA A 76 2.12 -11.19 -3.44
C ALA A 76 3.60 -11.65 -3.31
N GLY A 77 3.91 -12.57 -2.39
CA GLY A 77 5.25 -13.12 -2.23
C GLY A 77 6.03 -12.60 -1.00
N PHE A 78 5.36 -11.89 -0.08
CA PHE A 78 5.99 -11.54 1.19
C PHE A 78 6.12 -12.78 2.09
N GLY A 79 7.28 -12.95 2.72
CA GLY A 79 7.58 -14.07 3.62
C GLY A 79 7.34 -13.74 5.09
N ALA A 80 7.22 -12.47 5.44
CA ALA A 80 7.10 -12.01 6.82
C ALA A 80 6.25 -10.74 6.96
N ILE A 81 5.60 -10.59 8.13
CA ILE A 81 4.93 -9.36 8.54
C ILE A 81 5.51 -8.91 9.88
N ARG A 82 6.00 -7.68 9.94
CA ARG A 82 6.30 -7.02 11.21
C ARG A 82 5.01 -6.37 11.72
N VAL A 83 4.64 -6.67 12.94
CA VAL A 83 3.44 -6.18 13.64
C VAL A 83 3.90 -5.22 14.73
N PRO A 84 4.01 -3.92 14.42
CA PRO A 84 4.36 -2.92 15.41
C PRO A 84 3.19 -2.71 16.37
N VAL A 85 3.48 -2.66 17.70
CA VAL A 85 2.47 -2.49 18.75
C VAL A 85 2.92 -1.46 19.76
N THR A 86 2.05 -0.49 20.03
CA THR A 86 2.21 0.50 21.11
C THR A 86 1.43 0.06 22.34
N TRP A 87 2.07 0.04 23.48
CA TRP A 87 1.52 -0.53 24.70
C TRP A 87 1.14 0.52 25.76
N TYR A 88 1.77 1.69 25.75
CA TYR A 88 1.69 2.66 26.86
C TYR A 88 0.25 3.04 27.27
N ALA A 89 -0.68 3.13 26.31
CA ALA A 89 -2.08 3.46 26.55
C ALA A 89 -2.90 2.28 27.07
N HIS A 90 -2.34 1.07 27.02
CA HIS A 90 -2.97 -0.21 27.35
C HIS A 90 -2.25 -0.96 28.49
N ILE A 91 -1.38 -0.28 29.22
CA ILE A 91 -0.71 -0.82 30.40
C ILE A 91 -0.86 0.15 31.57
N ASP A 92 -0.93 -0.42 32.79
CA ASP A 92 -0.91 0.39 33.99
C ASP A 92 0.52 0.83 34.42
N GLY A 93 0.65 1.50 35.56
CA GLY A 93 1.92 1.99 36.05
C GLY A 93 2.96 0.91 36.34
N ASP A 94 2.51 -0.32 36.60
CA ASP A 94 3.36 -1.49 36.85
C ASP A 94 3.63 -2.30 35.57
N GLY A 95 3.03 -1.93 34.44
CA GLY A 95 3.17 -2.60 33.15
C GLY A 95 2.22 -3.79 32.97
N ASN A 96 1.13 -3.87 33.73
CA ASN A 96 0.11 -4.90 33.48
C ASN A 96 -0.72 -4.52 32.27
N VAL A 97 -0.82 -5.44 31.31
CA VAL A 97 -1.49 -5.21 30.03
C VAL A 97 -3.00 -5.37 30.16
N ASP A 98 -3.75 -4.47 29.55
CA ASP A 98 -5.20 -4.63 29.36
C ASP A 98 -5.51 -5.91 28.59
N ALA A 99 -6.44 -6.71 29.11
CA ALA A 99 -6.75 -8.02 28.55
C ALA A 99 -7.42 -7.92 27.17
N ALA A 100 -8.17 -6.84 26.88
CA ALA A 100 -8.81 -6.65 25.60
C ALA A 100 -7.78 -6.26 24.53
N TRP A 101 -6.79 -5.44 24.90
CA TRP A 101 -5.66 -5.11 24.00
C TRP A 101 -4.81 -6.35 23.71
N MET A 102 -4.39 -7.10 24.73
CA MET A 102 -3.62 -8.34 24.54
C MET A 102 -4.37 -9.31 23.61
N LYS A 103 -5.69 -9.46 23.82
CA LYS A 103 -6.52 -10.29 22.93
C LYS A 103 -6.50 -9.80 21.48
N ARG A 104 -6.57 -8.48 21.24
CA ARG A 104 -6.51 -7.94 19.88
C ARG A 104 -5.15 -8.16 19.23
N VAL A 105 -4.06 -7.94 19.96
CA VAL A 105 -2.70 -8.24 19.50
C VAL A 105 -2.60 -9.74 19.13
N HIS A 106 -3.10 -10.62 20.00
CA HIS A 106 -3.16 -12.07 19.75
C HIS A 106 -3.87 -12.41 18.44
N GLU A 107 -5.06 -11.85 18.21
CA GLU A 107 -5.82 -12.06 16.97
C GLU A 107 -5.02 -11.66 15.72
N VAL A 108 -4.32 -10.53 15.76
CA VAL A 108 -3.54 -10.06 14.60
C VAL A 108 -2.30 -10.92 14.37
N VAL A 109 -1.63 -11.35 15.43
CA VAL A 109 -0.53 -12.32 15.35
C VAL A 109 -1.03 -13.65 14.75
N ASP A 110 -2.20 -14.12 15.19
CA ASP A 110 -2.84 -15.32 14.62
C ASP A 110 -3.10 -15.18 13.12
N TYR A 111 -3.50 -14.01 12.63
CA TYR A 111 -3.70 -13.80 11.18
C TYR A 111 -2.41 -14.04 10.40
N VAL A 112 -1.26 -13.60 10.95
CA VAL A 112 0.04 -13.77 10.31
C VAL A 112 0.50 -15.22 10.34
N ILE A 113 0.46 -15.84 11.53
CA ILE A 113 0.90 -17.25 11.72
C ILE A 113 0.02 -18.23 10.95
N ASN A 114 -1.31 -18.04 10.97
CA ASN A 114 -2.25 -18.88 10.23
C ASN A 114 -2.12 -18.72 8.70
N ALA A 115 -1.64 -17.57 8.24
CA ALA A 115 -1.24 -17.41 6.84
C ALA A 115 0.06 -18.18 6.50
N GLY A 116 0.80 -18.68 7.48
CA GLY A 116 2.09 -19.37 7.32
C GLY A 116 3.22 -18.39 6.96
N LEU A 117 3.19 -17.22 7.56
CA LEU A 117 4.22 -16.17 7.44
C LEU A 117 4.99 -16.06 8.76
N TYR A 118 6.21 -15.52 8.68
CA TYR A 118 6.90 -15.07 9.87
C TYR A 118 6.25 -13.81 10.42
N CYS A 119 6.19 -13.71 11.75
CA CYS A 119 5.68 -12.55 12.47
C CYS A 119 6.78 -11.96 13.37
N VAL A 120 7.05 -10.68 13.27
CA VAL A 120 7.91 -9.95 14.21
C VAL A 120 7.03 -9.02 15.03
N LEU A 121 6.87 -9.31 16.33
CA LEU A 121 6.05 -8.56 17.26
C LEU A 121 6.94 -7.72 18.19
N ASN A 122 6.61 -6.42 18.37
CA ASN A 122 7.48 -5.51 19.11
C ASN A 122 6.77 -4.65 20.18
N VAL A 123 7.59 -3.84 20.84
CA VAL A 123 7.23 -2.67 21.64
C VAL A 123 7.62 -1.44 20.83
N HIS A 124 6.61 -0.69 20.29
CA HIS A 124 6.85 0.30 19.23
C HIS A 124 6.96 1.74 19.77
N HIS A 125 5.87 2.51 19.82
CA HIS A 125 5.91 3.91 20.25
C HIS A 125 5.91 4.12 21.77
N ASP A 126 6.15 3.07 22.53
CA ASP A 126 6.65 3.15 23.91
C ASP A 126 8.07 3.72 23.96
N THR A 127 8.73 3.78 22.77
CA THR A 127 10.02 4.36 22.44
C THR A 127 9.88 5.46 21.39
N GLY A 128 10.97 6.16 21.08
CA GLY A 128 11.01 7.16 20.01
C GLY A 128 10.67 8.58 20.46
N ALA A 129 10.44 9.47 19.49
CA ALA A 129 10.20 10.90 19.73
C ALA A 129 8.72 11.21 20.01
N HIS A 130 8.12 10.50 20.95
CA HIS A 130 6.73 10.66 21.34
C HIS A 130 6.62 11.13 22.80
N ASP A 131 5.67 12.00 23.11
CA ASP A 131 5.46 12.55 24.46
C ASP A 131 5.18 11.47 25.50
N ASN A 132 4.58 10.35 25.08
CA ASN A 132 4.24 9.21 25.95
C ASN A 132 5.30 8.10 25.95
N ALA A 133 6.41 8.26 25.23
CA ALA A 133 7.51 7.30 25.26
C ALA A 133 8.09 7.21 26.68
N TRP A 134 8.20 5.99 27.20
CA TRP A 134 8.69 5.74 28.54
C TRP A 134 9.91 4.82 28.57
N VAL A 135 10.18 4.12 27.48
CA VAL A 135 11.39 3.31 27.26
C VAL A 135 12.40 4.21 26.53
N ILE A 136 13.29 4.84 27.30
CA ILE A 136 14.21 5.89 26.83
C ILE A 136 15.64 5.41 27.02
N ALA A 137 16.49 5.64 26.02
CA ALA A 137 17.92 5.34 26.08
C ALA A 137 18.64 6.30 27.05
N ASP A 138 18.56 5.95 28.29
CA ASP A 138 19.20 6.62 29.43
C ASP A 138 19.29 5.65 30.61
N ASN A 139 20.44 5.55 31.27
CA ASN A 139 20.64 4.60 32.36
C ASN A 139 19.74 4.88 33.57
N ASP A 140 19.52 6.16 33.91
CA ASP A 140 18.67 6.49 35.04
C ASP A 140 17.21 6.18 34.77
N ASN A 141 16.76 6.38 33.50
CA ASN A 141 15.44 5.97 33.07
C ASN A 141 15.29 4.45 33.12
N TYR A 142 16.28 3.72 32.58
CA TYR A 142 16.29 2.26 32.64
C TYR A 142 16.13 1.74 34.09
N GLU A 143 16.94 2.25 35.02
CA GLU A 143 16.87 1.81 36.42
C GLU A 143 15.49 2.06 37.08
N LYS A 144 14.78 3.11 36.63
CA LYS A 144 13.41 3.42 37.11
C LYS A 144 12.34 2.54 36.50
N THR A 145 12.47 2.21 35.20
CA THR A 145 11.40 1.59 34.42
C THR A 145 11.63 0.12 34.09
N LYS A 146 12.82 -0.44 34.36
CA LYS A 146 13.16 -1.84 34.07
C LYS A 146 12.17 -2.86 34.62
N ALA A 147 11.64 -2.63 35.84
CA ALA A 147 10.66 -3.56 36.41
C ALA A 147 9.35 -3.58 35.59
N ARG A 148 8.86 -2.41 35.19
CA ARG A 148 7.70 -2.26 34.31
C ARG A 148 7.94 -2.90 32.94
N TYR A 149 9.11 -2.70 32.36
CA TYR A 149 9.51 -3.26 31.08
C TYR A 149 9.62 -4.80 31.12
N VAL A 150 10.24 -5.36 32.16
CA VAL A 150 10.31 -6.80 32.38
C VAL A 150 8.92 -7.40 32.58
N ASN A 151 8.03 -6.73 33.33
CA ASN A 151 6.65 -7.19 33.50
C ASN A 151 5.88 -7.19 32.19
N LEU A 152 5.99 -6.14 31.37
CA LEU A 152 5.38 -6.08 30.04
C LEU A 152 5.84 -7.26 29.17
N TRP A 153 7.16 -7.45 29.01
CA TRP A 153 7.69 -8.54 28.20
C TRP A 153 7.38 -9.93 28.74
N THR A 154 7.31 -10.08 30.06
CA THR A 154 6.90 -11.34 30.68
C THR A 154 5.47 -11.71 30.31
N GLN A 155 4.55 -10.75 30.27
CA GLN A 155 3.16 -10.98 29.87
C GLN A 155 3.06 -11.29 28.38
N ILE A 156 3.69 -10.51 27.50
CA ILE A 156 3.74 -10.76 26.07
C ILE A 156 4.32 -12.17 25.81
N ALA A 157 5.45 -12.49 26.41
CA ALA A 157 6.10 -13.77 26.22
C ALA A 157 5.25 -14.96 26.72
N ASN A 158 4.53 -14.80 27.84
CA ASN A 158 3.63 -15.84 28.35
C ASN A 158 2.41 -16.05 27.44
N GLU A 159 1.83 -14.98 26.87
CA GLU A 159 0.70 -15.06 25.95
C GLU A 159 1.02 -15.92 24.74
N PHE A 160 2.21 -15.73 24.17
CA PHE A 160 2.63 -16.37 22.92
C PHE A 160 3.62 -17.53 23.10
N LYS A 161 3.80 -18.06 24.32
CA LYS A 161 4.86 -19.03 24.61
C LYS A 161 4.75 -20.36 23.85
N ASP A 162 3.55 -20.73 23.41
CA ASP A 162 3.29 -21.99 22.71
C ASP A 162 3.37 -21.85 21.18
N TYR A 163 3.56 -20.61 20.66
CA TYR A 163 3.78 -20.36 19.23
C TYR A 163 5.12 -20.94 18.76
N ASP A 164 5.15 -21.40 17.53
CA ASP A 164 6.33 -21.99 16.92
C ASP A 164 7.41 -20.95 16.53
N GLN A 165 8.40 -21.37 15.77
CA GLN A 165 9.55 -20.58 15.36
C GLN A 165 9.22 -19.40 14.42
N HIS A 166 8.01 -19.37 13.83
CA HIS A 166 7.61 -18.28 12.91
C HIS A 166 7.28 -16.98 13.65
N LEU A 167 7.05 -17.03 14.97
CA LEU A 167 6.90 -15.81 15.77
C LEU A 167 8.25 -15.41 16.39
N LEU A 168 8.73 -14.22 16.06
CA LEU A 168 9.87 -13.57 16.67
C LEU A 168 9.40 -12.41 17.54
N PHE A 169 10.18 -12.07 18.56
CA PHE A 169 9.97 -10.87 19.36
C PHE A 169 11.09 -9.87 19.13
N GLU A 170 10.72 -8.59 19.01
CA GLU A 170 11.63 -7.47 18.87
C GLU A 170 11.51 -6.57 20.11
N GLY A 171 12.60 -6.39 20.83
CA GLY A 171 12.61 -5.84 22.17
C GLY A 171 12.03 -4.43 22.29
N TYR A 172 12.34 -3.58 21.35
CA TYR A 172 11.95 -2.17 21.29
C TYR A 172 12.19 -1.65 19.88
N ASN A 173 11.46 -0.61 19.47
CA ASN A 173 11.59 0.04 18.16
C ASN A 173 12.78 1.04 18.14
N GLU A 174 12.52 2.30 17.91
CA GLU A 174 13.49 3.39 17.75
C GLU A 174 13.74 4.08 19.11
N MET A 175 14.50 3.45 20.00
CA MET A 175 14.77 3.98 21.33
C MET A 175 15.76 5.15 21.25
N LEU A 176 15.29 6.36 21.53
CA LEU A 176 16.06 7.60 21.55
C LEU A 176 16.40 8.03 22.98
N ASP A 177 17.34 8.96 23.10
CA ASP A 177 17.64 9.65 24.36
C ASP A 177 16.53 10.64 24.78
N LYS A 178 16.65 11.23 25.93
CA LYS A 178 15.70 12.22 26.48
C LYS A 178 15.53 13.50 25.65
N TYR A 179 16.41 13.73 24.68
CA TYR A 179 16.35 14.87 23.76
C TYR A 179 15.83 14.48 22.38
N ASN A 180 15.46 13.23 22.19
CA ASN A 180 15.06 12.65 20.91
C ASN A 180 16.12 12.88 19.81
N SER A 181 17.41 12.80 20.19
CA SER A 181 18.50 13.11 19.27
C SER A 181 18.91 11.88 18.47
N TRP A 182 18.96 12.03 17.14
CA TRP A 182 19.45 10.99 16.25
C TRP A 182 20.99 10.92 16.29
N CYS A 183 21.50 9.77 16.70
CA CYS A 183 22.95 9.54 16.81
C CYS A 183 23.67 10.65 17.58
N PHE A 184 23.03 11.19 18.62
CA PHE A 184 23.55 12.27 19.46
C PHE A 184 23.94 13.54 18.68
N ALA A 185 23.25 13.84 17.59
CA ALA A 185 23.51 15.02 16.77
C ALA A 185 23.43 16.32 17.59
N GLY A 186 24.53 17.08 17.61
CA GLY A 186 24.66 18.26 18.44
C GLY A 186 23.60 19.35 18.18
N PHE A 187 23.07 19.44 16.97
CA PHE A 187 22.01 20.40 16.61
C PHE A 187 20.63 20.06 17.21
N GLN A 188 20.44 18.82 17.65
CA GLN A 188 19.20 18.36 18.29
C GLN A 188 19.28 18.41 19.82
N ARG A 189 20.42 18.81 20.38
CA ARG A 189 20.68 18.82 21.82
C ARG A 189 21.01 20.25 22.27
N PRO A 190 20.46 20.74 23.41
CA PRO A 190 20.65 22.12 23.88
C PRO A 190 22.11 22.53 24.03
N ASP A 191 22.94 21.63 24.55
CA ASP A 191 24.35 21.88 24.86
C ASP A 191 25.33 21.16 23.92
N GLY A 192 24.82 20.65 22.78
CA GLY A 192 25.62 19.86 21.82
C GLY A 192 25.87 18.43 22.27
N TYR A 193 26.88 17.77 21.69
CA TYR A 193 27.27 16.40 22.05
C TYR A 193 27.85 16.36 23.48
N ASN A 194 27.41 15.35 24.25
CA ASN A 194 27.88 15.07 25.60
C ASN A 194 28.22 13.58 25.73
N ALA A 195 29.49 13.26 25.95
CA ALA A 195 29.99 11.89 26.02
C ALA A 195 29.44 11.10 27.23
N ASP A 196 29.19 11.75 28.38
CA ASP A 196 28.66 11.10 29.56
C ASP A 196 27.19 10.72 29.36
N GLU A 197 26.41 11.58 28.70
CA GLU A 197 25.01 11.29 28.32
C GLU A 197 24.93 10.20 27.26
N ALA A 198 25.81 10.21 26.26
CA ALA A 198 25.89 9.14 25.27
C ALA A 198 26.24 7.80 25.93
N THR A 199 27.18 7.78 26.86
CA THR A 199 27.54 6.59 27.65
C THR A 199 26.36 6.10 28.49
N SER A 200 25.61 7.02 29.14
CA SER A 200 24.39 6.69 29.86
C SER A 200 23.33 6.10 28.96
N ALA A 201 23.14 6.66 27.76
CA ALA A 201 22.16 6.18 26.80
C ALA A 201 22.48 4.76 26.32
N TYR A 202 23.72 4.47 25.92
CA TYR A 202 24.12 3.11 25.51
C TYR A 202 24.01 2.11 26.67
N LYS A 203 24.32 2.53 27.89
CA LYS A 203 24.17 1.68 29.06
C LYS A 203 22.69 1.35 29.31
N GLY A 204 21.79 2.33 29.20
CA GLY A 204 20.34 2.11 29.28
C GLY A 204 19.83 1.19 28.19
N LEU A 205 20.18 1.45 26.92
CA LEU A 205 19.83 0.63 25.77
C LEU A 205 20.23 -0.84 25.97
N ASN A 206 21.51 -1.08 26.31
CA ASN A 206 22.05 -2.44 26.55
C ASN A 206 21.38 -3.10 27.77
N GLY A 207 20.98 -2.31 28.78
CA GLY A 207 20.22 -2.77 29.93
C GLY A 207 18.83 -3.27 29.54
N TYR A 208 18.10 -2.52 28.73
CA TYR A 208 16.80 -2.95 28.18
C TYR A 208 16.94 -4.20 27.31
N ALA A 209 17.94 -4.25 26.43
CA ALA A 209 18.21 -5.41 25.58
C ALA A 209 18.45 -6.69 26.42
N GLN A 210 19.27 -6.61 27.47
CA GLN A 210 19.51 -7.74 28.36
C GLN A 210 18.23 -8.13 29.14
N SER A 211 17.49 -7.13 29.68
CA SER A 211 16.26 -7.38 30.42
C SER A 211 15.17 -8.04 29.55
N PHE A 212 15.09 -7.67 28.27
CA PHE A 212 14.21 -8.29 27.31
C PHE A 212 14.54 -9.79 27.12
N VAL A 213 15.79 -10.09 26.81
CA VAL A 213 16.24 -11.48 26.62
C VAL A 213 15.95 -12.31 27.88
N ASP A 214 16.33 -11.82 29.06
CA ASP A 214 16.14 -12.51 30.32
C ASP A 214 14.65 -12.74 30.63
N ALA A 215 13.80 -11.73 30.43
CA ALA A 215 12.36 -11.81 30.67
C ALA A 215 11.70 -12.87 29.76
N VAL A 216 12.01 -12.86 28.47
CA VAL A 216 11.45 -13.83 27.51
C VAL A 216 11.93 -15.25 27.85
N ARG A 217 13.23 -15.46 28.07
CA ARG A 217 13.79 -16.79 28.38
C ARG A 217 13.22 -17.37 29.68
N ALA A 218 12.98 -16.52 30.69
CA ALA A 218 12.45 -16.93 32.00
C ALA A 218 11.02 -17.51 31.92
N THR A 219 10.24 -17.20 30.89
CA THR A 219 8.88 -17.74 30.72
C THR A 219 8.85 -19.21 30.31
N GLY A 220 9.95 -19.75 29.79
CA GLY A 220 10.06 -21.17 29.42
C GLY A 220 9.26 -21.51 28.15
N GLY A 221 8.89 -22.79 27.98
CA GLY A 221 8.22 -23.27 26.78
C GLY A 221 9.01 -23.01 25.51
N ASN A 222 8.36 -22.66 24.40
CA ASN A 222 9.00 -22.35 23.14
C ASN A 222 9.85 -21.07 23.19
N ASN A 223 9.62 -20.20 24.17
CA ASN A 223 10.41 -18.99 24.38
C ASN A 223 11.87 -19.27 24.78
N THR A 224 12.18 -20.47 25.25
CA THR A 224 13.58 -20.88 25.48
C THR A 224 14.42 -20.91 24.19
N GLN A 225 13.77 -21.08 23.03
CA GLN A 225 14.42 -21.18 21.71
C GLN A 225 13.94 -20.12 20.70
N ARG A 226 12.98 -19.25 21.10
CA ARG A 226 12.44 -18.21 20.22
C ARG A 226 13.52 -17.26 19.76
N ASN A 227 13.54 -16.94 18.47
CA ASN A 227 14.43 -15.92 17.93
C ASN A 227 14.00 -14.53 18.42
N LEU A 228 14.95 -13.76 18.94
CA LEU A 228 14.78 -12.43 19.51
C LEU A 228 15.54 -11.39 18.70
N VAL A 229 14.97 -10.22 18.54
CA VAL A 229 15.52 -9.13 17.72
C VAL A 229 15.88 -7.95 18.61
N ILE A 230 17.09 -7.43 18.44
CA ILE A 230 17.67 -6.33 19.21
C ILE A 230 17.97 -5.16 18.28
N ASN A 231 17.34 -4.02 18.52
CA ASN A 231 17.56 -2.82 17.72
C ASN A 231 18.79 -2.04 18.22
N THR A 232 19.44 -1.34 17.30
CA THR A 232 20.45 -0.33 17.63
C THR A 232 19.81 0.90 18.27
N TYR A 233 20.61 1.82 18.80
CA TYR A 233 20.12 3.13 19.22
C TYR A 233 19.36 3.80 18.07
N ALA A 234 18.10 4.23 18.32
CA ALA A 234 17.22 4.81 17.31
C ALA A 234 16.97 3.90 16.08
N ALA A 235 17.22 2.59 16.19
CA ALA A 235 17.31 1.67 15.05
C ALA A 235 18.24 2.18 13.93
N ALA A 236 19.19 3.07 14.26
CA ALA A 236 20.05 3.72 13.28
C ALA A 236 21.09 2.74 12.71
N ASN A 237 21.41 2.92 11.42
CA ASN A 237 22.25 2.02 10.62
C ASN A 237 23.70 2.51 10.43
N GLY A 238 24.04 3.70 10.95
CA GLY A 238 25.38 4.27 10.88
C GLY A 238 25.76 4.92 9.56
N ASN A 239 24.84 5.01 8.59
CA ASN A 239 25.07 5.59 7.26
C ASN A 239 25.44 7.07 7.32
N GLY A 240 26.35 7.46 6.42
CA GLY A 240 26.71 8.86 6.17
C GLY A 240 27.95 9.34 6.91
N ASN A 241 28.19 10.65 6.82
CA ASN A 241 29.35 11.32 7.42
C ASN A 241 29.00 12.69 8.03
N TRP A 242 27.71 12.98 8.20
CA TRP A 242 27.19 14.26 8.70
C TRP A 242 27.38 14.45 10.21
N ASN A 243 27.67 13.36 10.95
CA ASN A 243 27.91 13.35 12.38
C ASN A 243 29.04 12.36 12.71
N ALA A 244 29.96 12.74 13.58
CA ALA A 244 31.09 11.91 13.99
C ALA A 244 30.70 10.63 14.79
N HIS A 245 29.47 10.59 15.31
CA HIS A 245 28.96 9.54 16.18
C HIS A 245 28.00 8.55 15.49
N LEU A 246 27.92 8.57 14.16
CA LEU A 246 27.01 7.70 13.39
C LEU A 246 27.30 6.23 13.58
N THR A 247 28.57 5.81 13.64
CA THR A 247 28.96 4.43 13.82
C THR A 247 28.90 3.96 15.27
N ASP A 248 28.86 4.87 16.25
CA ASP A 248 28.81 4.53 17.67
C ASP A 248 27.54 3.72 18.00
N VAL A 249 26.42 3.98 17.29
CA VAL A 249 25.17 3.23 17.47
C VAL A 249 25.32 1.73 17.21
N LEU A 250 26.28 1.35 16.36
CA LEU A 250 26.57 -0.04 15.99
C LEU A 250 27.67 -0.65 16.88
N THR A 251 28.67 0.15 17.24
CA THR A 251 29.84 -0.32 18.01
C THR A 251 29.54 -0.42 19.49
N GLU A 252 28.75 0.51 20.07
CA GLU A 252 28.38 0.53 21.48
C GLU A 252 27.24 -0.43 21.84
N LEU A 253 26.55 -1.00 20.85
CA LEU A 253 25.58 -2.07 21.08
C LEU A 253 26.28 -3.33 21.56
N THR A 254 26.01 -3.73 22.79
CA THR A 254 26.53 -4.96 23.37
C THR A 254 25.60 -6.14 23.09
N THR A 255 26.13 -7.24 22.58
CA THR A 255 25.36 -8.48 22.44
C THR A 255 24.87 -8.94 23.82
N PRO A 256 23.56 -9.08 24.05
CA PRO A 256 23.05 -9.62 25.30
C PRO A 256 23.57 -11.03 25.57
N SER A 257 23.78 -11.34 26.84
CA SER A 257 24.02 -12.71 27.25
C SER A 257 22.76 -13.54 27.09
N ASP A 258 22.79 -14.59 26.29
CA ASP A 258 21.66 -15.50 26.10
C ASP A 258 22.06 -16.93 26.43
N VAL A 259 21.21 -17.60 27.21
CA VAL A 259 21.39 -19.02 27.56
C VAL A 259 21.23 -19.92 26.34
N THR A 260 20.49 -19.47 25.32
CA THR A 260 20.27 -20.17 24.08
C THR A 260 21.10 -19.52 22.96
N LYS A 261 22.05 -20.27 22.42
CA LYS A 261 22.94 -19.73 21.40
C LYS A 261 22.27 -19.68 20.03
N ASN A 262 22.70 -18.71 19.20
CA ASN A 262 22.26 -18.52 17.82
C ASN A 262 20.77 -18.14 17.63
N HIS A 263 20.14 -17.58 18.66
CA HIS A 263 18.73 -17.13 18.62
C HIS A 263 18.58 -15.63 18.86
N LEU A 264 19.62 -14.84 18.60
CA LEU A 264 19.57 -13.39 18.55
C LEU A 264 19.81 -12.89 17.12
N ALA A 265 18.98 -11.96 16.69
CA ALA A 265 19.16 -11.16 15.48
C ALA A 265 19.24 -9.67 15.86
N TYR A 266 19.74 -8.84 14.96
CA TYR A 266 19.85 -7.40 15.14
C TYR A 266 19.02 -6.67 14.12
N GLU A 267 18.63 -5.45 14.46
CA GLU A 267 17.76 -4.65 13.60
C GLU A 267 18.27 -3.23 13.43
N VAL A 268 18.14 -2.72 12.21
CA VAL A 268 18.31 -1.31 11.87
C VAL A 268 17.21 -0.89 10.90
N HIS A 269 16.90 0.42 10.87
CA HIS A 269 16.00 1.05 9.90
C HIS A 269 16.79 1.80 8.82
N ALA A 270 16.22 1.93 7.63
CA ALA A 270 16.92 2.52 6.49
C ALA A 270 15.98 3.37 5.62
N TYR A 271 16.14 4.69 5.65
CA TYR A 271 15.40 5.63 4.82
C TYR A 271 16.35 6.50 3.99
N PRO A 272 17.11 5.91 3.05
CA PRO A 272 18.02 6.66 2.20
C PRO A 272 17.27 7.66 1.31
N THR A 273 18.01 8.68 0.83
CA THR A 273 17.45 9.63 -0.13
C THR A 273 17.38 9.02 -1.51
N LEU A 274 16.32 9.29 -2.27
CA LEU A 274 16.17 8.72 -3.61
C LEU A 274 17.29 9.16 -4.57
N ASN A 275 17.73 10.41 -4.47
CA ASN A 275 18.75 10.98 -5.34
C ASN A 275 20.14 10.31 -5.18
N ASN A 276 20.45 9.80 -4.00
CA ASN A 276 21.71 9.12 -3.69
C ASN A 276 21.52 7.69 -3.21
N GLY A 277 20.32 7.14 -3.42
CA GLY A 277 19.83 5.92 -2.77
C GLY A 277 20.76 4.72 -2.91
N LYS A 278 21.35 4.49 -4.09
CA LYS A 278 22.27 3.35 -4.31
C LYS A 278 23.54 3.47 -3.47
N ASN A 279 24.15 4.65 -3.42
CA ASN A 279 25.38 4.86 -2.62
C ASN A 279 25.07 4.76 -1.12
N GLU A 280 23.93 5.29 -0.69
CA GLU A 280 23.51 5.19 0.72
C GLU A 280 23.17 3.74 1.10
N VAL A 281 22.52 2.98 0.22
CA VAL A 281 22.29 1.53 0.44
C VAL A 281 23.62 0.77 0.56
N ASP A 282 24.57 1.05 -0.32
CA ASP A 282 25.90 0.41 -0.24
C ASP A 282 26.60 0.75 1.08
N ASP A 283 26.61 2.02 1.52
CA ASP A 283 27.18 2.40 2.81
C ASP A 283 26.47 1.76 4.01
N ILE A 284 25.13 1.67 3.99
CA ILE A 284 24.36 0.95 5.02
C ILE A 284 24.79 -0.51 5.09
N ILE A 285 24.85 -1.20 3.95
CA ILE A 285 25.23 -2.62 3.90
C ILE A 285 26.66 -2.80 4.36
N ASP A 286 27.60 -1.95 3.97
CA ASP A 286 28.99 -1.99 4.41
C ASP A 286 29.12 -1.79 5.94
N LYS A 287 28.37 -0.86 6.53
CA LYS A 287 28.32 -0.64 7.98
C LYS A 287 27.74 -1.86 8.70
N VAL A 288 26.62 -2.38 8.22
CA VAL A 288 25.98 -3.58 8.80
C VAL A 288 26.92 -4.78 8.72
N ASN A 289 27.55 -5.02 7.57
CA ASN A 289 28.52 -6.09 7.40
C ASN A 289 29.73 -5.97 8.33
N THR A 290 30.18 -4.74 8.55
CA THR A 290 31.36 -4.48 9.39
C THR A 290 31.07 -4.64 10.88
N TYR A 291 29.93 -4.17 11.36
CA TYR A 291 29.70 -3.96 12.79
C TYR A 291 28.61 -4.84 13.40
N LEU A 292 27.57 -5.24 12.65
CA LEU A 292 26.45 -6.02 13.18
C LEU A 292 26.46 -7.48 12.77
N LEU A 293 26.70 -7.84 11.51
CA LEU A 293 26.74 -9.23 11.07
C LEU A 293 27.77 -10.10 11.82
N PRO A 294 28.91 -9.57 12.30
CA PRO A 294 29.78 -10.34 13.20
C PRO A 294 29.16 -10.65 14.57
N LYS A 295 28.11 -9.92 14.99
CA LYS A 295 27.38 -10.18 16.23
C LYS A 295 26.23 -11.17 16.04
N GLY A 296 25.58 -11.18 14.84
CA GLY A 296 24.49 -12.07 14.47
C GLY A 296 23.79 -11.63 13.18
N PRO A 297 22.79 -12.39 12.71
CA PRO A 297 22.01 -12.01 11.52
C PRO A 297 21.28 -10.69 11.73
N VAL A 298 21.01 -9.96 10.62
CA VAL A 298 20.44 -8.62 10.66
C VAL A 298 19.17 -8.55 9.82
N ILE A 299 18.19 -7.77 10.28
CA ILE A 299 17.03 -7.36 9.51
C ILE A 299 17.02 -5.84 9.32
N LEU A 300 16.54 -5.38 8.18
CA LEU A 300 16.08 -4.01 7.98
C LEU A 300 14.60 -3.99 8.35
N GLY A 301 14.29 -3.72 9.62
CA GLY A 301 12.92 -3.81 10.16
C GLY A 301 11.98 -2.75 9.60
N GLU A 302 12.56 -1.64 9.15
CA GLU A 302 11.85 -0.64 8.36
C GLU A 302 12.75 -0.12 7.25
N TRP A 303 12.19 0.02 6.07
CA TRP A 303 12.86 0.71 4.99
C TRP A 303 11.87 1.35 4.00
N GLY A 304 12.35 2.38 3.36
CA GLY A 304 11.67 3.17 2.35
C GLY A 304 12.63 4.21 1.80
N THR A 305 12.13 5.39 1.46
CA THR A 305 12.97 6.55 1.14
C THR A 305 12.48 7.78 1.88
N SER A 306 13.43 8.62 2.31
CA SER A 306 13.14 9.89 2.98
C SER A 306 12.55 10.96 2.05
N ASN A 307 12.67 10.77 0.74
CA ASN A 307 12.20 11.71 -0.28
C ASN A 307 10.81 11.40 -0.83
N VAL A 308 10.13 10.37 -0.33
CA VAL A 308 8.70 10.25 -0.61
C VAL A 308 8.03 11.38 0.14
N ASP A 309 7.86 12.47 -0.58
CA ASP A 309 7.06 13.57 -0.11
C ASP A 309 5.69 13.01 0.28
N LYS A 310 5.23 13.31 1.49
CA LYS A 310 3.89 12.92 1.94
C LYS A 310 2.80 13.48 1.01
N ALA A 311 3.13 14.50 0.21
CA ALA A 311 2.29 15.03 -0.85
C ALA A 311 2.34 14.20 -2.16
N GLN A 312 3.34 13.34 -2.36
CA GLN A 312 3.37 12.34 -3.44
C GLN A 312 2.73 11.01 -3.02
N THR A 313 1.97 11.00 -1.97
CA THR A 313 1.04 9.93 -1.61
C THR A 313 -0.18 9.85 -2.56
N ASP A 314 -0.17 10.54 -3.69
CA ASP A 314 -0.94 10.11 -4.85
C ASP A 314 -0.29 8.82 -5.34
N TYR A 315 -0.81 7.77 -4.76
CA TYR A 315 -0.36 6.40 -4.71
C TYR A 315 -0.37 5.70 -6.08
N ASP A 316 -0.64 6.40 -7.17
CA ASP A 316 -0.97 5.76 -8.41
C ASP A 316 0.23 5.47 -9.30
N LEU A 317 1.37 6.13 -9.10
CA LEU A 317 2.52 5.94 -9.97
C LEU A 317 3.85 6.09 -9.23
N ALA A 318 4.39 4.97 -8.76
CA ALA A 318 5.78 4.97 -8.33
C ALA A 318 6.69 5.32 -9.51
N PRO A 319 7.48 6.41 -9.45
CA PRO A 319 8.40 6.74 -10.52
C PRO A 319 9.35 5.57 -10.79
N LYS A 320 9.73 5.38 -12.06
CA LYS A 320 10.68 4.31 -12.44
C LYS A 320 11.94 4.29 -11.57
N THR A 321 12.46 5.46 -11.21
CA THR A 321 13.61 5.61 -10.31
C THR A 321 13.36 5.04 -8.92
N PHE A 322 12.14 5.12 -8.43
CA PHE A 322 11.77 4.54 -7.13
C PHE A 322 11.65 3.01 -7.21
N LEU A 323 11.08 2.47 -8.28
CA LEU A 323 11.05 1.02 -8.49
C LEU A 323 12.45 0.42 -8.63
N GLU A 324 13.35 1.12 -9.33
CA GLU A 324 14.77 0.74 -9.44
C GLU A 324 15.47 0.79 -8.08
N PHE A 325 15.17 1.77 -7.25
CA PHE A 325 15.66 1.87 -5.88
C PHE A 325 15.17 0.69 -5.02
N CYS A 326 13.87 0.38 -5.06
CA CYS A 326 13.30 -0.75 -4.32
C CYS A 326 13.96 -2.08 -4.72
N ARG A 327 14.14 -2.32 -6.02
CA ARG A 327 14.85 -3.50 -6.52
C ARG A 327 16.29 -3.56 -6.01
N TYR A 328 17.02 -2.46 -6.06
CA TYR A 328 18.40 -2.37 -5.61
C TYR A 328 18.54 -2.67 -4.12
N MET A 329 17.70 -2.05 -3.28
CA MET A 329 17.66 -2.28 -1.83
C MET A 329 17.48 -3.77 -1.52
N VAL A 330 16.45 -4.39 -2.09
CA VAL A 330 16.13 -5.80 -1.83
C VAL A 330 17.24 -6.75 -2.33
N GLN A 331 17.79 -6.50 -3.52
CA GLN A 331 18.86 -7.32 -4.08
C GLN A 331 20.13 -7.24 -3.22
N LYS A 332 20.53 -6.04 -2.81
CA LYS A 332 21.69 -5.84 -1.93
C LYS A 332 21.52 -6.50 -0.57
N ALA A 333 20.35 -6.36 0.04
CA ALA A 333 20.04 -7.01 1.31
C ALA A 333 20.08 -8.55 1.18
N LYS A 334 19.47 -9.11 0.12
CA LYS A 334 19.48 -10.55 -0.17
C LYS A 334 20.90 -11.10 -0.36
N GLU A 335 21.75 -10.39 -1.11
CA GLU A 335 23.16 -10.76 -1.33
C GLU A 335 23.93 -10.89 -0.01
N ASN A 336 23.51 -10.17 1.03
CA ASN A 336 24.14 -10.15 2.35
C ASN A 336 23.35 -10.95 3.41
N ASN A 337 22.34 -11.73 3.02
CA ASN A 337 21.46 -12.50 3.91
C ASN A 337 20.76 -11.64 4.96
N ILE A 338 20.33 -10.46 4.57
CA ILE A 338 19.55 -9.49 5.39
C ILE A 338 18.10 -9.56 4.92
N ALA A 339 17.15 -9.81 5.83
CA ALA A 339 15.73 -9.69 5.56
C ALA A 339 15.31 -8.22 5.60
N THR A 340 14.30 -7.87 4.82
CA THR A 340 13.85 -6.46 4.72
C THR A 340 12.36 -6.34 4.92
N PHE A 341 11.91 -5.29 5.60
CA PHE A 341 10.49 -5.01 5.86
C PHE A 341 10.14 -3.61 5.37
N TYR A 342 9.41 -3.55 4.24
CA TYR A 342 9.00 -2.27 3.68
C TYR A 342 8.04 -1.54 4.62
N TRP A 343 8.31 -0.24 4.89
CA TRP A 343 7.43 0.57 5.72
C TRP A 343 6.26 1.06 4.89
N MET A 344 5.20 0.68 5.20
CA MET A 344 3.81 0.32 5.23
C MET A 344 2.95 0.68 4.01
N GLY A 345 3.37 1.58 3.11
CA GLY A 345 2.52 2.21 2.08
C GLY A 345 2.12 1.35 0.87
N LEU A 346 2.25 0.02 0.91
CA LEU A 346 1.85 -0.88 -0.19
C LEU A 346 0.34 -1.08 -0.27
N SER A 347 -0.31 -1.15 0.90
CA SER A 347 -1.75 -1.17 1.08
C SER A 347 -2.06 -0.24 2.25
N ASP A 348 -2.79 0.83 2.01
CA ASP A 348 -2.97 1.91 2.96
C ASP A 348 -4.42 2.43 2.96
N GLY A 349 -4.88 2.92 4.11
CA GLY A 349 -6.23 3.47 4.26
C GLY A 349 -7.31 2.51 3.75
N VAL A 350 -8.17 3.01 2.91
CA VAL A 350 -9.32 2.26 2.36
C VAL A 350 -8.94 0.99 1.62
N TYR A 351 -7.74 0.91 1.04
CA TYR A 351 -7.27 -0.29 0.35
C TYR A 351 -7.10 -1.50 1.28
N ARG A 352 -6.83 -1.29 2.57
CA ARG A 352 -6.77 -2.37 3.57
C ARG A 352 -8.15 -2.99 3.83
N SER A 353 -9.24 -2.21 3.69
CA SER A 353 -10.61 -2.72 3.80
C SER A 353 -10.97 -3.68 2.68
N TYR A 354 -10.34 -3.51 1.51
CA TYR A 354 -10.57 -4.27 0.29
C TYR A 354 -9.61 -5.40 0.03
N PRO A 355 -8.68 -5.70 0.83
CA PRO A 355 -7.35 -6.24 0.56
C PRO A 355 -6.90 -6.01 -0.91
N ALA A 356 -6.47 -4.81 -1.17
CA ALA A 356 -5.92 -4.37 -2.45
C ALA A 356 -4.62 -3.59 -2.25
N PHE A 357 -3.77 -3.56 -3.26
CA PHE A 357 -2.59 -2.70 -3.28
C PHE A 357 -2.95 -1.34 -3.86
N ASN A 358 -2.62 -0.28 -3.15
CA ASN A 358 -2.56 1.06 -3.74
C ASN A 358 -1.21 1.32 -4.42
N GLN A 359 -0.18 0.50 -4.11
CA GLN A 359 1.14 0.53 -4.74
C GLN A 359 1.54 -0.85 -5.32
N PRO A 360 0.79 -1.40 -6.29
CA PRO A 360 1.05 -2.74 -6.82
C PRO A 360 2.43 -2.85 -7.47
N ALA A 361 2.88 -1.81 -8.18
CA ALA A 361 4.19 -1.79 -8.84
C ALA A 361 5.36 -1.85 -7.85
N ILE A 362 5.23 -1.23 -6.67
CA ILE A 362 6.25 -1.30 -5.62
C ILE A 362 6.27 -2.71 -5.02
N ALA A 363 5.09 -3.27 -4.69
CA ALA A 363 4.99 -4.63 -4.17
C ALA A 363 5.60 -5.65 -5.14
N GLU A 364 5.31 -5.53 -6.44
CA GLU A 364 5.89 -6.35 -7.49
C GLU A 364 7.42 -6.16 -7.60
N ALA A 365 7.91 -4.91 -7.57
CA ALA A 365 9.33 -4.62 -7.64
C ALA A 365 10.11 -5.27 -6.47
N ILE A 366 9.56 -5.21 -5.25
CA ILE A 366 10.14 -5.81 -4.05
C ILE A 366 10.18 -7.33 -4.16
N THR A 367 9.04 -7.95 -4.44
CA THR A 367 8.93 -9.41 -4.40
C THR A 367 9.66 -10.07 -5.57
N LYS A 368 9.60 -9.49 -6.78
CA LYS A 368 10.39 -9.97 -7.91
C LYS A 368 11.90 -9.74 -7.73
N ALA A 369 12.33 -8.67 -7.08
CA ALA A 369 13.75 -8.49 -6.77
C ALA A 369 14.29 -9.60 -5.85
N TYR A 370 13.45 -10.12 -4.96
CA TYR A 370 13.80 -11.22 -4.08
C TYR A 370 13.66 -12.59 -4.74
N HIS A 371 12.52 -12.90 -5.35
CA HIS A 371 12.20 -14.22 -5.88
C HIS A 371 12.73 -14.47 -7.30
N GLY A 372 12.96 -13.42 -8.09
CA GLY A 372 13.31 -13.43 -9.51
C GLY A 372 12.18 -12.85 -10.39
N ASP A 373 12.55 -12.41 -11.60
CA ASP A 373 11.59 -11.71 -12.49
C ASP A 373 10.42 -12.60 -12.96
N ASP A 374 10.63 -13.93 -12.99
CA ASP A 374 9.60 -14.91 -13.36
C ASP A 374 8.62 -15.26 -12.21
N PHE A 375 8.77 -14.64 -11.04
CA PHE A 375 7.88 -14.89 -9.91
C PHE A 375 6.46 -14.44 -10.22
N ASP A 376 5.48 -15.36 -10.05
CA ASP A 376 4.06 -15.16 -10.31
C ASP A 376 3.30 -14.72 -9.04
N GLY A 377 3.64 -13.53 -8.53
CA GLY A 377 2.93 -12.92 -7.39
C GLY A 377 1.60 -12.30 -7.81
N LYS A 378 0.66 -12.21 -6.87
CA LYS A 378 -0.63 -11.57 -7.12
C LYS A 378 -0.67 -10.18 -6.48
N TYR A 379 -0.95 -9.17 -7.29
CA TYR A 379 -0.99 -7.76 -6.88
C TYR A 379 -2.36 -7.15 -7.17
N PRO A 380 -3.45 -7.61 -6.48
CA PRO A 380 -4.79 -7.11 -6.75
C PRO A 380 -4.87 -5.61 -6.47
N THR A 381 -5.49 -4.90 -7.39
CA THR A 381 -5.87 -3.50 -7.27
C THR A 381 -7.34 -3.40 -6.90
N HIS A 382 -7.78 -2.20 -6.51
CA HIS A 382 -9.19 -1.98 -6.24
C HIS A 382 -9.99 -2.05 -7.54
N GLU A 383 -11.04 -2.89 -7.55
CA GLU A 383 -12.07 -2.88 -8.58
C GLU A 383 -13.32 -2.19 -8.05
N ALA A 384 -13.84 -1.23 -8.80
CA ALA A 384 -15.02 -0.48 -8.42
C ALA A 384 -16.25 -1.39 -8.27
N ALA A 385 -16.83 -1.44 -7.08
CA ALA A 385 -18.04 -2.20 -6.77
C ALA A 385 -19.23 -1.25 -6.55
N LYS A 386 -20.46 -1.77 -6.69
CA LYS A 386 -21.67 -0.97 -6.46
C LYS A 386 -21.78 -0.42 -5.03
N GLU A 387 -21.27 -1.19 -4.06
CA GLU A 387 -21.17 -0.77 -2.66
C GLU A 387 -19.86 -1.26 -2.08
N THR A 388 -19.16 -0.36 -1.42
CA THR A 388 -17.80 -0.54 -0.96
C THR A 388 -17.70 -0.08 0.48
N VAL A 389 -17.56 -1.01 1.45
CA VAL A 389 -17.23 -0.64 2.84
C VAL A 389 -15.78 -0.16 2.86
N VAL A 390 -15.58 1.15 2.98
CA VAL A 390 -14.25 1.77 2.96
C VAL A 390 -13.65 1.95 4.36
N PHE A 391 -14.51 1.96 5.36
CA PHE A 391 -14.12 1.97 6.77
C PHE A 391 -15.15 1.18 7.59
N GLU A 392 -14.70 0.41 8.56
CA GLU A 392 -15.52 -0.26 9.57
C GLU A 392 -14.69 -0.41 10.84
N GLY A 393 -15.17 0.18 11.92
CA GLY A 393 -14.47 0.24 13.20
C GLY A 393 -15.02 1.38 14.04
N GLU A 394 -14.19 1.91 14.96
CA GLU A 394 -14.51 3.13 15.71
C GLU A 394 -13.33 4.10 15.59
N GLN A 395 -13.53 5.22 14.92
CA GLN A 395 -12.53 6.27 14.81
C GLN A 395 -13.11 7.61 15.23
N GLN A 396 -12.50 8.25 16.22
CA GLN A 396 -12.80 9.61 16.57
C GLN A 396 -12.28 10.53 15.46
N LEU A 397 -13.18 11.26 14.81
CA LEU A 397 -12.81 12.26 13.83
C LEU A 397 -12.44 13.58 14.52
N GLU A 398 -11.25 14.06 14.17
CA GLU A 398 -10.70 15.34 14.61
C GLU A 398 -10.22 16.15 13.41
N TRP A 399 -10.05 17.46 13.62
CA TRP A 399 -9.48 18.32 12.59
C TRP A 399 -8.07 17.86 12.23
N GLY A 400 -7.85 17.58 10.94
CA GLY A 400 -6.57 17.07 10.44
C GLY A 400 -6.41 15.55 10.51
N SER A 401 -7.36 14.84 11.13
CA SER A 401 -7.46 13.38 11.06
C SER A 401 -8.53 13.02 10.02
N ALA A 402 -8.12 12.56 8.85
CA ALA A 402 -9.02 12.38 7.71
C ALA A 402 -9.00 10.96 7.16
N ILE A 403 -10.17 10.49 6.72
CA ILE A 403 -10.28 9.30 5.87
C ILE A 403 -10.07 9.75 4.43
N GLN A 404 -9.07 9.18 3.75
CA GLN A 404 -8.62 9.60 2.43
C GLN A 404 -9.02 8.59 1.35
N PHE A 405 -9.47 9.11 0.22
CA PHE A 405 -9.80 8.34 -0.99
C PHE A 405 -8.97 8.89 -2.14
N PRO A 406 -7.93 8.17 -2.58
CA PRO A 406 -7.14 8.56 -3.74
C PRO A 406 -7.98 8.65 -5.01
N SER A 407 -7.53 9.39 -6.02
CA SER A 407 -8.23 9.57 -7.30
C SER A 407 -8.56 8.25 -8.00
N SER A 408 -7.62 7.31 -8.00
CA SER A 408 -7.78 5.96 -8.56
C SER A 408 -8.95 5.17 -7.97
N PHE A 409 -9.36 5.52 -6.76
CA PHE A 409 -10.51 4.87 -6.10
C PHE A 409 -11.84 5.15 -6.82
N PHE A 410 -11.90 6.21 -7.61
CA PHE A 410 -13.06 6.63 -8.39
C PHE A 410 -13.00 6.20 -9.87
N ASP A 411 -11.95 5.47 -10.29
CA ASP A 411 -11.82 4.96 -11.65
C ASP A 411 -12.96 4.00 -12.00
N GLY A 412 -13.45 4.09 -13.23
CA GLY A 412 -14.59 3.27 -13.69
C GLY A 412 -15.95 3.64 -13.12
N LEU A 413 -16.04 4.63 -12.20
CA LEU A 413 -17.31 5.11 -11.63
C LEU A 413 -17.83 6.34 -12.39
N SER A 414 -19.16 6.44 -12.50
CA SER A 414 -19.84 7.61 -13.12
C SER A 414 -20.41 8.57 -12.09
N ASP A 415 -20.59 8.10 -10.86
CA ASP A 415 -21.18 8.84 -9.74
C ASP A 415 -20.81 8.15 -8.43
N ALA A 416 -20.81 8.90 -7.32
CA ALA A 416 -20.57 8.33 -6.00
C ALA A 416 -21.45 9.00 -4.94
N GLU A 417 -21.92 8.16 -4.03
CA GLU A 417 -22.61 8.55 -2.80
C GLU A 417 -21.82 7.94 -1.63
N LEU A 418 -21.65 8.70 -0.56
CA LEU A 418 -20.95 8.22 0.63
C LEU A 418 -21.93 8.12 1.80
N GLU A 419 -22.11 6.92 2.34
CA GLU A 419 -22.89 6.69 3.55
C GLU A 419 -21.97 6.57 4.75
N LEU A 420 -22.16 7.43 5.75
CA LEU A 420 -21.44 7.38 7.02
C LEU A 420 -22.37 6.94 8.14
N THR A 421 -21.96 5.96 8.92
CA THR A 421 -22.57 5.59 10.21
C THR A 421 -21.66 6.05 11.33
N TYR A 422 -22.18 6.85 12.24
CA TYR A 422 -21.39 7.49 13.30
C TYR A 422 -22.22 7.82 14.53
N THR A 423 -21.55 8.08 15.67
CA THR A 423 -22.14 8.60 16.90
C THR A 423 -21.60 10.00 17.15
N GLU A 424 -22.45 10.94 17.52
CA GLU A 424 -21.99 12.22 18.03
C GLU A 424 -21.34 12.07 19.41
N LYS A 425 -20.15 12.64 19.59
CA LYS A 425 -19.33 12.54 20.82
C LYS A 425 -18.71 13.88 21.22
N PHE A 426 -19.40 14.99 20.99
CA PHE A 426 -18.84 16.33 21.17
C PHE A 426 -18.75 16.79 22.64
N ASP A 427 -19.41 16.12 23.58
CA ASP A 427 -19.30 16.39 25.03
C ASP A 427 -18.01 15.86 25.68
N GLN A 428 -17.22 15.08 24.94
CA GLN A 428 -15.98 14.46 25.42
C GLN A 428 -14.71 15.23 25.06
N PHE A 429 -14.85 16.41 24.41
CA PHE A 429 -13.69 17.18 23.94
C PHE A 429 -13.30 18.30 24.90
N GLU A 430 -12.00 18.34 25.26
CA GLU A 430 -11.40 19.50 25.92
C GLU A 430 -11.25 20.63 24.89
N GLY A 431 -11.98 21.72 25.08
CA GLY A 431 -11.88 22.91 24.19
C GLY A 431 -13.16 23.68 23.98
N GLY A 432 -14.28 23.16 24.45
CA GLY A 432 -15.50 23.98 24.64
C GLY A 432 -16.41 24.14 23.43
N GLU A 433 -16.19 23.47 22.30
CA GLU A 433 -17.20 23.44 21.25
C GLU A 433 -18.17 22.28 21.50
N ALA A 434 -19.39 22.66 21.92
CA ALA A 434 -20.49 21.71 22.15
C ALA A 434 -21.20 21.34 20.84
N ASN A 435 -20.45 21.12 19.77
CA ASN A 435 -20.96 20.86 18.43
C ASN A 435 -20.19 19.74 17.74
N SER A 436 -20.84 19.11 16.77
CA SER A 436 -20.27 18.07 15.91
C SER A 436 -20.22 18.53 14.47
N TYR A 437 -19.15 18.26 13.77
CA TYR A 437 -18.91 18.75 12.41
C TYR A 437 -18.41 17.65 11.48
N LEU A 438 -18.79 17.73 10.20
CA LEU A 438 -18.23 16.96 9.09
C LEU A 438 -17.88 17.88 7.92
N GLN A 439 -16.72 17.63 7.30
CA GLN A 439 -16.22 18.35 6.14
C GLN A 439 -15.64 17.38 5.10
N PHE A 440 -15.81 17.74 3.84
CA PHE A 440 -15.18 17.05 2.72
C PHE A 440 -14.19 17.98 2.01
N TRP A 441 -13.07 17.41 1.57
CA TRP A 441 -11.99 18.10 0.87
C TRP A 441 -11.54 17.28 -0.33
N TYR A 442 -10.92 17.93 -1.31
CA TYR A 442 -10.09 17.18 -2.23
C TYR A 442 -8.86 16.63 -1.51
N ASN A 443 -8.38 15.47 -1.93
CA ASN A 443 -7.32 14.75 -1.22
C ASN A 443 -5.99 15.51 -1.18
N ASP A 444 -5.81 16.49 -2.08
CA ASP A 444 -4.68 17.43 -2.10
C ASP A 444 -4.86 18.64 -1.13
N TRP A 445 -5.94 18.68 -0.35
CA TRP A 445 -6.31 19.77 0.56
C TRP A 445 -6.52 21.13 -0.13
N SER A 446 -6.70 21.15 -1.46
CA SER A 446 -6.78 22.38 -2.24
C SER A 446 -8.04 23.21 -1.96
N SER A 447 -9.18 22.57 -1.67
CA SER A 447 -10.43 23.23 -1.30
C SER A 447 -11.40 22.28 -0.60
N MET A 448 -12.28 22.86 0.21
CA MET A 448 -13.48 22.19 0.71
C MET A 448 -14.48 21.95 -0.42
N ILE A 449 -15.37 20.99 -0.20
CA ILE A 449 -16.34 20.49 -1.18
C ILE A 449 -17.75 20.74 -0.65
N ASN A 450 -18.61 21.24 -1.52
CA ASN A 450 -20.05 21.31 -1.26
C ASN A 450 -20.68 19.92 -1.50
N PHE A 451 -21.69 19.59 -0.73
CA PHE A 451 -22.38 18.31 -0.81
C PHE A 451 -23.86 18.46 -0.42
N THR A 452 -24.63 17.40 -0.65
CA THR A 452 -26.06 17.39 -0.31
C THR A 452 -26.33 16.31 0.74
N VAL A 453 -27.12 16.64 1.75
CA VAL A 453 -27.62 15.74 2.79
C VAL A 453 -29.14 15.90 2.87
N ASP A 454 -29.89 14.79 2.78
CA ASP A 454 -31.37 14.78 2.85
C ASP A 454 -32.03 15.79 1.89
N GLY A 455 -31.42 16.00 0.71
CA GLY A 455 -31.90 16.94 -0.31
C GLY A 455 -31.59 18.41 -0.03
N GLN A 456 -30.85 18.71 1.04
CA GLN A 456 -30.40 20.05 1.38
C GLN A 456 -28.92 20.21 1.00
N GLU A 457 -28.60 21.22 0.21
CA GLU A 457 -27.23 21.60 -0.11
C GLU A 457 -26.50 22.16 1.11
N ILE A 458 -25.31 21.65 1.41
CA ILE A 458 -24.44 22.07 2.49
C ILE A 458 -23.19 22.71 1.87
N ASN A 459 -22.92 23.94 2.28
CA ASN A 459 -21.75 24.66 1.86
C ASN A 459 -20.58 24.33 2.79
N GLU A 460 -19.67 23.47 2.33
CA GLU A 460 -18.38 23.13 2.93
C GLU A 460 -18.45 22.38 4.28
N THR A 461 -19.34 22.75 5.22
CA THR A 461 -19.34 22.21 6.58
C THR A 461 -20.75 21.85 7.05
N LEU A 462 -20.95 20.59 7.41
CA LEU A 462 -22.15 20.14 8.10
C LEU A 462 -21.93 20.27 9.61
N GLU A 463 -22.72 21.11 10.27
CA GLU A 463 -22.87 21.14 11.73
C GLU A 463 -23.95 20.11 12.12
N VAL A 464 -23.51 18.88 12.42
CA VAL A 464 -24.37 17.69 12.53
C VAL A 464 -25.46 17.85 13.57
N ASN A 465 -25.07 18.23 14.81
CA ASN A 465 -26.04 18.39 15.91
C ASN A 465 -27.07 19.49 15.68
N LYS A 466 -26.74 20.55 14.95
CA LYS A 466 -27.70 21.58 14.57
C LYS A 466 -28.60 21.13 13.42
N PHE A 467 -28.00 20.43 12.43
CA PHE A 467 -28.75 19.93 11.27
C PHE A 467 -29.85 18.95 11.69
N TYR A 468 -29.51 18.00 12.56
CA TYR A 468 -30.43 16.96 13.05
C TYR A 468 -31.16 17.34 14.35
N ASN A 469 -30.84 18.48 14.95
CA ASN A 469 -31.32 18.88 16.29
C ASN A 469 -31.12 17.78 17.33
N SER A 470 -29.89 17.26 17.36
CA SER A 470 -29.45 16.09 18.16
C SER A 470 -28.55 16.49 19.33
N THR A 471 -28.23 15.51 20.17
CA THR A 471 -27.34 15.65 21.34
C THR A 471 -26.21 14.65 21.26
N SER A 472 -25.13 14.90 22.01
CA SER A 472 -24.02 13.95 22.14
C SER A 472 -24.54 12.58 22.57
N GLY A 473 -24.01 11.51 21.95
CA GLY A 473 -24.48 10.13 22.11
C GLY A 473 -25.51 9.69 21.07
N THR A 474 -25.96 10.56 20.17
CA THR A 474 -26.91 10.20 19.11
C THR A 474 -26.20 9.50 17.97
N ASP A 475 -26.77 8.36 17.54
CA ASP A 475 -26.31 7.60 16.37
C ASP A 475 -26.96 8.12 15.09
N HIS A 476 -26.17 8.21 14.03
CA HIS A 476 -26.63 8.63 12.69
C HIS A 476 -26.17 7.66 11.61
N THR A 477 -26.97 7.56 10.55
CA THR A 477 -26.56 7.02 9.25
C THR A 477 -26.95 8.06 8.21
N THR A 478 -25.95 8.73 7.64
CA THR A 478 -26.15 9.88 6.74
C THR A 478 -25.60 9.55 5.36
N LEU A 479 -26.41 9.83 4.32
CA LEU A 479 -26.01 9.69 2.93
C LEU A 479 -25.58 11.07 2.39
N PHE A 480 -24.35 11.17 1.94
CA PHE A 480 -23.77 12.35 1.30
C PHE A 480 -23.74 12.14 -0.21
N THR A 481 -24.29 13.10 -0.95
CA THR A 481 -24.27 13.09 -2.41
C THR A 481 -23.51 14.30 -2.94
N PHE A 482 -22.91 14.16 -4.12
CA PHE A 482 -22.06 15.16 -4.74
C PHE A 482 -22.55 15.43 -6.17
N ASP A 483 -22.32 16.64 -6.67
CA ASP A 483 -22.65 16.98 -8.04
C ASP A 483 -21.64 16.36 -9.04
N ALA A 484 -22.02 16.35 -10.32
CA ALA A 484 -21.22 15.72 -11.38
C ALA A 484 -19.85 16.38 -11.57
N GLU A 485 -19.72 17.70 -11.34
CA GLU A 485 -18.44 18.39 -11.47
C GLU A 485 -17.51 18.07 -10.31
N THR A 486 -18.04 18.06 -9.09
CA THR A 486 -17.32 17.60 -7.89
C THR A 486 -16.83 16.17 -8.06
N PHE A 487 -17.70 15.28 -8.58
CA PHE A 487 -17.31 13.90 -8.83
C PHE A 487 -16.20 13.78 -9.91
N LYS A 488 -16.25 14.59 -10.97
CA LYS A 488 -15.17 14.67 -11.97
C LYS A 488 -13.83 15.09 -11.34
N ASN A 489 -13.87 15.96 -10.34
CA ASN A 489 -12.69 16.36 -9.60
C ASN A 489 -12.18 15.27 -8.65
N PHE A 490 -13.04 14.37 -8.11
CA PHE A 490 -12.60 13.19 -7.36
C PHE A 490 -11.72 12.28 -8.19
N LYS A 491 -12.02 12.09 -9.48
CA LYS A 491 -11.19 11.33 -10.42
C LYS A 491 -9.82 11.94 -10.68
N LYS A 492 -9.65 13.25 -10.43
CA LYS A 492 -8.38 13.95 -10.64
C LYS A 492 -7.58 14.11 -9.36
N LYS A 493 -8.25 14.39 -8.25
CA LYS A 493 -7.65 14.83 -7.00
C LYS A 493 -7.89 13.89 -5.82
N GLY A 494 -8.80 12.92 -5.98
CA GLY A 494 -9.30 12.16 -4.83
C GLY A 494 -10.20 13.00 -3.92
N MET A 495 -10.64 12.39 -2.83
CA MET A 495 -11.50 13.01 -1.81
C MET A 495 -10.99 12.59 -0.43
N LEU A 496 -11.19 13.43 0.55
CA LEU A 496 -11.08 13.07 1.96
C LEU A 496 -12.21 13.68 2.76
N PHE A 497 -12.52 13.08 3.91
CA PHE A 497 -13.38 13.71 4.89
C PHE A 497 -12.75 13.70 6.28
N GLN A 498 -13.02 14.74 7.01
CA GLN A 498 -12.64 14.92 8.40
C GLN A 498 -13.84 15.44 9.22
N GLY A 499 -13.69 15.51 10.52
CA GLY A 499 -14.74 16.01 11.38
C GLY A 499 -14.24 16.43 12.75
N HIS A 500 -15.17 16.76 13.61
CA HIS A 500 -14.93 17.03 15.02
C HIS A 500 -16.17 16.62 15.82
N GLY A 501 -15.99 16.07 17.01
CA GLY A 501 -17.10 15.62 17.84
C GLY A 501 -17.91 14.45 17.26
N VAL A 502 -17.33 13.66 16.38
CA VAL A 502 -17.96 12.54 15.68
C VAL A 502 -17.13 11.28 15.83
N LEU A 503 -17.71 10.21 16.35
CA LEU A 503 -17.14 8.88 16.37
C LEU A 503 -17.65 8.11 15.15
N LEU A 504 -16.79 7.98 14.13
CA LEU A 504 -17.11 7.21 12.92
C LEU A 504 -17.13 5.70 13.26
N LYS A 505 -18.17 5.00 12.78
CA LYS A 505 -18.31 3.54 12.93
C LYS A 505 -18.20 2.81 11.60
N LYS A 506 -18.72 3.43 10.53
CA LYS A 506 -18.69 2.82 9.20
C LYS A 506 -18.74 3.90 8.13
N ALA A 507 -18.04 3.66 7.03
CA ALA A 507 -18.18 4.43 5.80
C ALA A 507 -18.36 3.47 4.62
N VAL A 508 -19.38 3.72 3.79
CA VAL A 508 -19.70 2.93 2.60
C VAL A 508 -19.76 3.85 1.40
N LEU A 509 -18.85 3.65 0.45
CA LEU A 509 -18.94 4.30 -0.84
C LEU A 509 -19.98 3.55 -1.68
N LYS A 510 -21.04 4.21 -2.04
CA LYS A 510 -22.09 3.71 -2.94
C LYS A 510 -21.83 4.31 -4.31
N ALA A 511 -21.21 3.53 -5.15
CA ALA A 511 -20.86 3.97 -6.48
C ALA A 511 -21.90 3.48 -7.46
N LYS A 512 -22.47 4.39 -8.24
CA LYS A 512 -23.36 4.04 -9.34
C LYS A 512 -22.47 3.72 -10.55
N ALA A 513 -22.39 2.46 -10.93
CA ALA A 513 -21.96 2.11 -12.28
C ALA A 513 -22.93 2.81 -13.26
N LYS A 514 -22.43 3.37 -14.37
CA LYS A 514 -23.25 4.02 -15.41
C LYS A 514 -24.55 3.26 -15.60
N GLU A 515 -25.69 3.83 -15.20
CA GLU A 515 -27.01 3.28 -15.57
C GLU A 515 -27.15 3.39 -17.09
N GLY A 516 -27.29 2.25 -17.72
CA GLY A 516 -27.32 2.15 -19.17
C GLY A 516 -25.92 1.87 -19.73
N GLY A 517 -25.17 1.00 -19.01
CA GLY A 517 -23.90 0.52 -19.53
C GLY A 517 -24.07 -0.12 -20.88
N GLU A 518 -23.94 0.67 -21.92
CA GLU A 518 -23.05 0.22 -22.98
C GLU A 518 -21.71 -0.05 -22.26
N GLU A 519 -21.20 -1.28 -22.39
CA GLU A 519 -19.77 -1.56 -22.23
C GLU A 519 -19.03 -0.36 -22.79
N PRO A 520 -17.95 0.19 -22.13
CA PRO A 520 -17.24 1.34 -22.65
C PRO A 520 -17.12 1.12 -24.15
N ALA A 521 -17.69 2.03 -24.93
CA ALA A 521 -17.86 1.83 -26.35
C ALA A 521 -16.51 1.35 -26.86
N THR A 522 -16.45 0.13 -27.41
CA THR A 522 -15.18 -0.47 -27.84
C THR A 522 -14.47 0.45 -28.83
N SER A 523 -15.25 1.32 -29.48
CA SER A 523 -14.78 2.46 -30.27
C SER A 523 -15.92 3.45 -30.50
N GLU A 524 -15.57 4.71 -30.70
CA GLU A 524 -16.46 5.79 -31.12
C GLU A 524 -15.91 6.43 -32.40
N VAL A 525 -16.77 6.64 -33.40
CA VAL A 525 -16.43 7.50 -34.52
C VAL A 525 -16.53 8.95 -34.10
N PHE A 526 -15.39 9.59 -33.85
CA PHE A 526 -15.35 11.00 -33.47
C PHE A 526 -15.66 11.92 -34.62
N TRP A 527 -15.18 11.58 -35.80
CA TRP A 527 -15.38 12.34 -37.02
C TRP A 527 -15.43 11.41 -38.22
N GLU A 528 -16.30 11.69 -39.19
CA GLU A 528 -16.41 10.99 -40.49
C GLU A 528 -16.69 11.99 -41.58
N GLY A 529 -15.97 11.87 -42.73
CA GLY A 529 -16.09 12.79 -43.87
C GLY A 529 -15.24 12.33 -45.03
N ASP A 530 -14.91 13.25 -45.90
CA ASP A 530 -13.98 13.06 -47.02
C ASP A 530 -13.28 14.40 -47.32
N GLU A 531 -12.45 14.83 -46.36
CA GLU A 531 -11.85 16.14 -46.39
C GLU A 531 -10.32 16.07 -46.56
N MET A 532 -9.78 16.99 -47.34
CA MET A 532 -8.35 17.08 -47.58
C MET A 532 -7.64 17.65 -46.35
N LEU A 533 -6.58 17.00 -45.89
CA LEU A 533 -5.60 17.58 -45.01
C LEU A 533 -4.54 18.28 -45.88
N ASP A 534 -4.50 19.61 -45.78
CA ASP A 534 -3.55 20.46 -46.51
C ASP A 534 -3.16 21.68 -45.67
N TRP A 535 -2.52 21.40 -44.54
CA TRP A 535 -2.08 22.37 -43.54
C TRP A 535 -3.19 23.37 -43.18
N GLY A 536 -2.88 24.66 -43.13
CA GLY A 536 -3.83 25.70 -42.79
C GLY A 536 -4.98 25.90 -43.79
N ASP A 537 -4.84 25.42 -45.02
CA ASP A 537 -5.87 25.51 -46.07
C ASP A 537 -6.81 24.30 -46.09
N GLY A 538 -6.46 23.22 -45.38
CA GLY A 538 -7.24 21.99 -45.26
C GLY A 538 -7.97 21.85 -43.91
N LEU A 539 -8.50 20.64 -43.70
CA LEU A 539 -9.18 20.31 -42.45
C LEU A 539 -8.19 20.42 -41.25
N GLN A 540 -8.60 21.16 -40.24
CA GLN A 540 -7.99 21.17 -38.93
C GLN A 540 -9.00 20.59 -37.94
N LEU A 541 -8.70 19.46 -37.33
CA LEU A 541 -9.65 18.72 -36.51
C LEU A 541 -9.26 18.83 -35.02
N PRO A 542 -9.96 19.69 -34.23
CA PRO A 542 -9.79 19.70 -32.77
C PRO A 542 -10.57 18.56 -32.15
N ILE A 543 -9.92 17.80 -31.26
CA ILE A 543 -10.52 16.72 -30.46
C ILE A 543 -10.42 17.15 -28.99
N PRO A 544 -11.53 17.49 -28.32
CA PRO A 544 -11.49 17.89 -26.91
C PRO A 544 -10.96 16.77 -26.01
N GLY A 545 -10.23 17.14 -24.97
CA GLY A 545 -9.63 16.18 -24.04
C GLY A 545 -10.64 15.27 -23.34
N GLU A 546 -11.83 15.81 -23.04
CA GLU A 546 -12.92 15.07 -22.43
C GLU A 546 -13.39 13.85 -23.26
N ARG A 547 -13.11 13.81 -24.54
CA ARG A 547 -13.45 12.65 -25.39
C ARG A 547 -12.53 11.46 -25.11
N PHE A 548 -11.28 11.71 -24.70
CA PHE A 548 -10.30 10.68 -24.37
C PHE A 548 -10.55 10.09 -22.98
N GLU A 549 -11.16 10.85 -22.06
CA GLU A 549 -11.45 10.39 -20.70
C GLU A 549 -12.31 9.10 -20.66
N ASN A 550 -13.18 8.90 -21.67
CA ASN A 550 -14.08 7.75 -21.74
C ASN A 550 -13.37 6.41 -21.98
N TYR A 551 -12.11 6.44 -22.42
CA TYR A 551 -11.36 5.25 -22.84
C TYR A 551 -10.15 4.92 -21.96
N GLY A 552 -9.81 5.80 -20.99
CA GLY A 552 -8.64 5.63 -20.12
C GLY A 552 -7.30 5.81 -20.84
N LYS A 553 -6.20 5.60 -20.12
CA LYS A 553 -4.83 5.84 -20.61
C LYS A 553 -4.41 4.98 -21.80
N ASP A 554 -5.05 3.83 -22.01
CA ASP A 554 -4.77 2.93 -23.12
C ASP A 554 -5.63 3.25 -24.36
N VAL A 555 -6.18 4.47 -24.42
CA VAL A 555 -6.96 4.95 -25.56
C VAL A 555 -6.14 4.92 -26.85
N LYS A 556 -6.78 4.50 -27.91
CA LYS A 556 -6.26 4.51 -29.27
C LYS A 556 -6.93 5.61 -30.08
N LEU A 557 -6.14 6.41 -30.78
CA LEU A 557 -6.62 7.36 -31.80
C LEU A 557 -6.36 6.77 -33.17
N ILE A 558 -7.42 6.53 -33.95
CA ILE A 558 -7.36 5.78 -35.20
C ILE A 558 -7.77 6.68 -36.34
N PHE A 559 -6.89 6.83 -37.32
CA PHE A 559 -7.10 7.58 -38.54
C PHE A 559 -7.36 6.64 -39.72
N HIS A 560 -8.45 6.87 -40.48
CA HIS A 560 -8.73 6.27 -41.76
C HIS A 560 -8.61 7.34 -42.83
N TYR A 561 -7.86 7.09 -43.85
CA TYR A 561 -7.55 8.08 -44.89
C TYR A 561 -7.31 7.42 -46.26
N THR A 562 -7.38 8.22 -47.34
CA THR A 562 -6.84 7.89 -48.65
C THR A 562 -5.67 8.83 -48.93
N LEU A 563 -4.53 8.31 -49.34
CA LEU A 563 -3.39 9.15 -49.74
C LEU A 563 -3.66 9.88 -51.05
N ASP A 564 -3.47 11.19 -51.04
CA ASP A 564 -3.70 12.07 -52.19
C ASP A 564 -2.60 13.13 -52.25
N PHE A 565 -1.41 12.70 -52.69
CA PHE A 565 -0.21 13.56 -52.69
C PHE A 565 0.57 13.45 -54.01
N THR A 566 1.27 14.52 -54.37
CA THR A 566 2.20 14.60 -55.48
C THR A 566 3.64 14.70 -55.06
N ASP A 567 3.89 15.20 -53.84
CA ASP A 567 5.21 15.47 -53.28
C ASP A 567 5.44 14.64 -51.99
N TYR A 568 4.63 14.83 -50.96
CA TYR A 568 4.71 14.09 -49.69
C TYR A 568 3.35 14.04 -49.03
N ASN A 569 3.23 13.18 -47.99
CA ASN A 569 2.06 13.10 -47.13
C ASN A 569 2.50 13.13 -45.67
N MET A 570 1.65 13.70 -44.80
CA MET A 570 1.97 13.86 -43.36
C MET A 570 0.71 14.03 -42.53
N ILE A 571 0.70 13.42 -41.35
CA ILE A 571 -0.23 13.74 -40.27
C ILE A 571 0.60 14.27 -39.09
N GLN A 572 0.18 15.40 -38.53
CA GLN A 572 0.80 16.05 -37.42
C GLN A 572 -0.22 16.30 -36.30
N LEU A 573 0.19 16.03 -35.05
CA LEU A 573 -0.62 16.29 -33.86
C LEU A 573 -0.09 17.51 -33.13
N PHE A 574 -1.00 18.31 -32.59
CA PHE A 574 -0.76 19.37 -31.63
C PHE A 574 -1.61 19.12 -30.39
N TYR A 575 -1.24 19.69 -29.26
CA TYR A 575 -2.21 19.89 -28.20
C TYR A 575 -3.28 20.88 -28.66
N GLY A 576 -4.49 20.77 -28.12
CA GLY A 576 -5.63 21.55 -28.59
C GLY A 576 -5.46 23.08 -28.53
N ASP A 577 -4.51 23.55 -27.73
CA ASP A 577 -4.11 24.96 -27.64
C ASP A 577 -3.03 25.40 -28.67
N TRP A 578 -2.59 24.48 -29.52
CA TRP A 578 -1.58 24.69 -30.56
C TRP A 578 -0.17 25.08 -30.06
N SER A 579 0.08 24.96 -28.74
CA SER A 579 1.33 25.45 -28.12
C SER A 579 2.52 24.50 -28.32
N SER A 580 2.28 23.19 -28.45
CA SER A 580 3.30 22.16 -28.61
C SER A 580 2.71 20.87 -29.17
N ASN A 581 3.57 19.89 -29.47
CA ASN A 581 3.18 18.61 -30.07
C ASN A 581 3.26 17.49 -29.03
N PRO A 582 2.23 16.63 -28.91
CA PRO A 582 2.32 15.39 -28.15
C PRO A 582 3.21 14.37 -28.88
N SER A 583 3.97 13.58 -28.14
CA SER A 583 4.55 12.35 -28.65
C SER A 583 3.51 11.21 -28.61
N PHE A 584 3.67 10.24 -29.49
CA PHE A 584 2.77 9.09 -29.60
C PHE A 584 3.52 7.86 -30.09
N PHE A 585 2.87 6.70 -30.06
CA PHE A 585 3.45 5.46 -30.55
C PHE A 585 2.66 4.94 -31.76
N ILE A 586 3.38 4.46 -32.77
CA ILE A 586 2.84 3.67 -33.89
C ILE A 586 3.60 2.35 -33.92
N ASN A 587 2.88 1.22 -33.84
CA ASN A 587 3.48 -0.12 -33.79
C ASN A 587 4.58 -0.26 -32.72
N GLY A 588 4.41 0.42 -31.54
CA GLY A 588 5.35 0.41 -30.44
C GLY A 588 6.59 1.31 -30.61
N GLN A 589 6.73 2.01 -31.73
CA GLN A 589 7.79 2.99 -31.95
C GLN A 589 7.33 4.40 -31.58
N GLN A 590 8.06 5.09 -30.72
CA GLN A 590 7.75 6.47 -30.32
C GLN A 590 8.07 7.45 -31.47
N ILE A 591 7.14 8.39 -31.66
CA ILE A 591 7.19 9.47 -32.65
C ILE A 591 6.88 10.79 -31.94
N ASP A 592 7.67 11.84 -32.17
CA ASP A 592 7.60 13.05 -31.35
C ASP A 592 6.48 14.02 -31.74
N LYS A 593 6.07 14.10 -32.98
CA LYS A 593 5.08 15.10 -33.39
C LYS A 593 4.31 14.78 -34.69
N GLU A 594 4.94 14.11 -35.65
CA GLU A 594 4.39 13.91 -37.00
C GLU A 594 4.87 12.60 -37.62
N PHE A 595 4.09 12.02 -38.50
CA PHE A 595 4.47 10.83 -39.24
C PHE A 595 3.99 10.91 -40.70
N ARG A 596 4.66 10.15 -41.54
CA ARG A 596 4.27 9.99 -42.98
C ARG A 596 3.60 8.65 -43.15
N PRO A 597 2.29 8.62 -43.41
CA PRO A 597 1.57 7.37 -43.67
C PRO A 597 2.19 6.49 -44.76
N SER A 598 2.70 7.09 -45.84
CA SER A 598 3.40 6.35 -46.88
C SER A 598 4.62 5.60 -46.38
N ASP A 599 5.40 6.18 -45.48
CA ASP A 599 6.63 5.59 -44.95
C ASP A 599 6.32 4.51 -43.91
N VAL A 600 5.32 4.76 -43.07
CA VAL A 600 4.91 3.83 -42.00
C VAL A 600 4.29 2.55 -42.59
N HIS A 601 3.49 2.66 -43.67
CA HIS A 601 2.72 1.54 -44.18
C HIS A 601 3.13 1.12 -45.61
N GLY A 602 4.09 1.80 -46.24
CA GLY A 602 4.52 1.51 -47.60
C GLY A 602 3.46 1.83 -48.65
N LEU A 603 2.55 2.76 -48.38
CA LEU A 603 1.42 3.14 -49.23
C LEU A 603 1.82 4.17 -50.28
N LYS A 604 1.03 4.25 -51.34
CA LYS A 604 1.18 5.21 -52.46
C LYS A 604 -0.04 6.10 -52.58
N THR A 605 0.08 7.20 -53.34
CA THR A 605 -1.07 8.04 -53.67
C THR A 605 -2.18 7.21 -54.28
N GLY A 606 -3.43 7.41 -53.82
CA GLY A 606 -4.61 6.63 -54.17
C GLY A 606 -4.88 5.41 -53.27
N ASP A 607 -3.94 5.02 -52.42
CA ASP A 607 -4.16 3.89 -51.49
C ASP A 607 -4.90 4.36 -50.22
N ASP A 608 -5.80 3.50 -49.74
CA ASP A 608 -6.46 3.67 -48.44
C ASP A 608 -5.54 3.16 -47.34
N GLY A 609 -5.51 3.89 -46.20
CA GLY A 609 -4.72 3.54 -45.06
C GLY A 609 -5.46 3.70 -43.72
N VAL A 610 -5.01 2.95 -42.74
CA VAL A 610 -5.45 3.06 -41.35
C VAL A 610 -4.22 3.14 -40.45
N THR A 611 -4.16 4.13 -39.57
CA THR A 611 -3.08 4.25 -38.59
C THR A 611 -3.64 4.40 -37.21
N GLU A 612 -3.17 3.55 -36.31
CA GLU A 612 -3.50 3.55 -34.88
C GLU A 612 -2.38 4.20 -34.08
N LEU A 613 -2.72 5.16 -33.24
CA LEU A 613 -1.82 5.85 -32.33
C LEU A 613 -2.17 5.49 -30.88
N THR A 614 -1.15 5.28 -30.07
CA THR A 614 -1.25 5.17 -28.60
C THR A 614 -0.36 6.20 -27.92
N PHE A 615 -0.58 6.48 -26.64
CA PHE A 615 0.10 7.54 -25.91
C PHE A 615 0.77 6.98 -24.66
N SER A 616 1.85 7.63 -24.21
CA SER A 616 2.32 7.41 -22.83
C SER A 616 1.34 8.05 -21.87
N GLU A 617 1.37 7.61 -20.62
CA GLU A 617 0.49 8.12 -19.58
C GLU A 617 0.65 9.63 -19.35
N ASP A 618 1.90 10.14 -19.35
CA ASP A 618 2.16 11.58 -19.21
C ASP A 618 1.52 12.38 -20.36
N VAL A 619 1.64 11.88 -21.59
CA VAL A 619 1.03 12.51 -22.76
C VAL A 619 -0.48 12.40 -22.73
N TYR A 620 -1.04 11.26 -22.29
CA TYR A 620 -2.47 11.09 -22.09
C TYR A 620 -3.04 12.12 -21.10
N ASN A 621 -2.39 12.34 -19.98
CA ASN A 621 -2.81 13.32 -18.98
C ASN A 621 -2.79 14.76 -19.55
N GLU A 622 -1.79 15.11 -20.34
CA GLU A 622 -1.75 16.38 -21.06
C GLU A 622 -2.87 16.48 -22.12
N ILE A 623 -3.19 15.38 -22.81
CA ILE A 623 -4.29 15.33 -23.78
C ILE A 623 -5.64 15.56 -23.09
N ILE A 624 -5.89 14.93 -21.95
CA ILE A 624 -7.10 15.16 -21.15
C ILE A 624 -7.25 16.64 -20.80
N ALA A 625 -6.17 17.28 -20.38
CA ALA A 625 -6.18 18.69 -19.93
C ALA A 625 -6.36 19.68 -21.10
N ARG A 626 -5.80 19.37 -22.28
CA ARG A 626 -5.60 20.35 -23.37
C ARG A 626 -6.28 19.97 -24.68
N GLY A 627 -6.72 18.70 -24.85
CA GLY A 627 -7.19 18.16 -26.12
C GLY A 627 -6.06 17.91 -27.12
N ILE A 628 -6.46 17.45 -28.29
CA ILE A 628 -5.57 17.29 -29.48
C ILE A 628 -6.14 18.10 -30.64
N ALA A 629 -5.27 18.66 -31.46
CA ALA A 629 -5.60 19.17 -32.77
C ALA A 629 -4.81 18.40 -33.85
N VAL A 630 -5.48 18.02 -34.93
CA VAL A 630 -4.91 17.25 -36.02
C VAL A 630 -4.86 18.14 -37.28
N GLN A 631 -3.70 18.17 -37.92
CA GLN A 631 -3.54 18.71 -39.26
C GLN A 631 -2.64 17.81 -40.08
N GLY A 632 -2.50 18.08 -41.36
CA GLY A 632 -1.65 17.27 -42.22
C GLY A 632 -1.57 17.80 -43.63
N HIS A 633 -0.99 16.99 -44.53
CA HIS A 633 -0.84 17.29 -45.94
C HIS A 633 -0.87 16.02 -46.79
N GLY A 634 -1.41 16.10 -47.99
CA GLY A 634 -1.32 15.05 -48.98
C GLY A 634 -2.15 13.80 -48.69
N LEU A 635 -3.25 13.97 -47.98
CA LEU A 635 -4.20 12.87 -47.75
C LEU A 635 -5.64 13.39 -47.49
N ARG A 636 -6.60 12.56 -47.87
CA ARG A 636 -8.02 12.79 -47.59
C ARG A 636 -8.39 12.00 -46.33
N LEU A 637 -8.74 12.69 -45.26
CA LEU A 637 -9.24 12.07 -44.02
C LEU A 637 -10.66 11.55 -44.26
N LYS A 638 -10.91 10.31 -43.89
CA LYS A 638 -12.21 9.64 -44.07
C LYS A 638 -12.92 9.46 -42.72
N LYS A 639 -12.19 9.07 -41.70
CA LYS A 639 -12.76 8.81 -40.37
C LYS A 639 -11.69 8.94 -39.30
N VAL A 640 -12.08 9.44 -38.13
CA VAL A 640 -11.28 9.43 -36.90
C VAL A 640 -12.07 8.70 -35.81
N GLU A 641 -11.46 7.72 -35.21
CA GLU A 641 -12.05 6.92 -34.12
C GLU A 641 -11.22 7.04 -32.83
N LEU A 642 -11.91 7.02 -31.74
CA LEU A 642 -11.33 6.74 -30.42
C LEU A 642 -11.75 5.33 -30.01
N ALA A 643 -10.80 4.51 -29.57
CA ALA A 643 -11.07 3.15 -29.12
C ALA A 643 -10.37 2.88 -27.79
N GLY A 644 -11.03 2.14 -26.90
CA GLY A 644 -10.44 1.63 -25.66
C GLY A 644 -9.52 0.42 -25.91
N PRO A 645 -8.83 -0.06 -24.86
CA PRO A 645 -8.10 -1.32 -24.94
C PRO A 645 -9.08 -2.45 -25.30
N GLU A 646 -8.68 -3.28 -26.26
CA GLU A 646 -9.47 -4.46 -26.61
C GLU A 646 -9.67 -5.31 -25.34
N SER A 647 -10.93 -5.51 -24.92
CA SER A 647 -11.20 -6.52 -23.91
C SER A 647 -10.64 -7.86 -24.42
N THR A 648 -9.88 -8.57 -23.60
CA THR A 648 -9.29 -9.89 -23.90
C THR A 648 -10.36 -10.99 -24.03
N GLY A 649 -11.44 -10.73 -24.75
CA GLY A 649 -12.51 -11.62 -25.13
C GLY A 649 -12.55 -11.79 -26.61
N ILE A 650 -11.79 -12.76 -27.13
CA ILE A 650 -11.88 -13.33 -28.50
C ILE A 650 -11.96 -12.27 -29.61
N GLN A 651 -10.82 -11.95 -30.19
CA GLN A 651 -10.72 -11.13 -31.42
C GLN A 651 -11.75 -11.57 -32.49
N SER A 652 -12.67 -10.68 -32.77
CA SER A 652 -13.44 -10.80 -34.00
C SER A 652 -12.52 -10.39 -35.19
N VAL A 653 -11.94 -11.36 -35.86
CA VAL A 653 -11.24 -11.12 -37.12
C VAL A 653 -12.27 -10.62 -38.11
N VAL A 654 -12.30 -9.32 -38.38
CA VAL A 654 -13.02 -8.78 -39.54
C VAL A 654 -12.26 -9.21 -40.79
N ARG A 655 -12.63 -10.36 -41.34
CA ARG A 655 -12.29 -10.74 -42.72
C ARG A 655 -13.34 -10.15 -43.62
N THR A 656 -13.01 -9.11 -44.35
CA THR A 656 -13.69 -8.77 -45.59
C THR A 656 -13.39 -9.83 -46.64
N THR A 657 -14.22 -10.86 -46.71
CA THR A 657 -14.57 -11.62 -47.92
C THR A 657 -15.81 -12.44 -47.66
N ASN A 658 -16.74 -12.42 -48.59
CA ASN A 658 -17.94 -13.24 -48.66
C ASN A 658 -17.66 -14.72 -48.34
N GLN A 659 -17.84 -15.14 -47.08
CA GLN A 659 -17.96 -16.55 -46.73
C GLN A 659 -19.26 -16.77 -45.97
N LYS A 660 -20.21 -17.38 -46.66
CA LYS A 660 -21.48 -17.86 -46.13
C LYS A 660 -21.22 -18.96 -45.10
N ASP A 661 -21.81 -18.76 -43.89
CA ASP A 661 -22.33 -19.81 -42.99
C ASP A 661 -21.37 -20.92 -42.52
N ILE A 662 -20.25 -20.53 -41.90
CA ILE A 662 -19.41 -21.51 -41.22
C ILE A 662 -19.90 -21.68 -39.77
N ILE A 663 -20.19 -22.92 -39.40
CA ILE A 663 -20.65 -23.31 -38.05
C ILE A 663 -19.46 -23.89 -37.26
N TYR A 664 -19.32 -23.47 -35.99
CA TYR A 664 -18.31 -23.99 -35.06
C TYR A 664 -18.97 -24.63 -33.84
N ASN A 665 -18.35 -25.66 -33.29
CA ASN A 665 -18.72 -26.17 -31.98
C ASN A 665 -18.16 -25.27 -30.86
N LEU A 666 -18.50 -25.53 -29.59
CA LEU A 666 -18.03 -24.73 -28.44
C LEU A 666 -16.52 -24.83 -28.18
N SER A 667 -15.82 -25.77 -28.82
CA SER A 667 -14.38 -25.92 -28.77
C SER A 667 -13.67 -25.20 -29.95
N GLY A 668 -14.38 -24.38 -30.73
CA GLY A 668 -13.84 -23.62 -31.85
C GLY A 668 -13.53 -24.42 -33.12
N GLN A 669 -13.95 -25.70 -33.21
CA GLN A 669 -13.74 -26.53 -34.37
C GLN A 669 -14.89 -26.32 -35.41
N ARG A 670 -14.54 -26.20 -36.68
CA ARG A 670 -15.52 -26.09 -37.80
C ARG A 670 -16.35 -27.37 -37.93
N VAL A 671 -17.68 -27.19 -37.97
CA VAL A 671 -18.64 -28.29 -38.11
C VAL A 671 -19.36 -28.16 -39.44
N THR A 672 -19.18 -29.16 -40.33
CA THR A 672 -19.80 -29.20 -41.66
C THR A 672 -21.19 -29.83 -41.68
N SER A 673 -21.54 -30.59 -40.61
CA SER A 673 -22.83 -31.24 -40.45
C SER A 673 -23.24 -31.23 -38.98
N PRO A 674 -23.78 -30.12 -38.48
CA PRO A 674 -24.12 -29.98 -37.08
C PRO A 674 -25.29 -30.89 -36.71
N ARG A 675 -25.15 -31.62 -35.58
CA ARG A 675 -26.18 -32.47 -34.97
C ARG A 675 -26.78 -31.71 -33.79
N LYS A 676 -27.74 -32.32 -33.09
CA LYS A 676 -28.33 -31.77 -31.87
C LYS A 676 -27.21 -31.25 -30.91
N GLY A 677 -27.24 -29.96 -30.56
CA GLY A 677 -26.21 -29.35 -29.71
C GLY A 677 -26.17 -27.81 -29.84
N ILE A 678 -25.21 -27.21 -29.15
CA ILE A 678 -24.98 -25.76 -29.15
C ILE A 678 -23.78 -25.44 -30.05
N TYR A 679 -23.96 -24.49 -30.93
CA TYR A 679 -23.00 -24.08 -31.97
C TYR A 679 -22.85 -22.56 -32.02
N ILE A 680 -21.81 -22.10 -32.71
CA ILE A 680 -21.52 -20.69 -32.97
C ILE A 680 -21.51 -20.49 -34.48
N GLN A 681 -22.31 -19.53 -34.98
CA GLN A 681 -22.33 -19.10 -36.37
C GLN A 681 -22.41 -17.57 -36.43
N ASN A 682 -21.51 -16.94 -37.14
CA ASN A 682 -21.43 -15.49 -37.24
C ASN A 682 -21.36 -14.79 -35.86
N GLY A 683 -20.54 -15.34 -34.93
CA GLY A 683 -20.37 -14.83 -33.57
C GLY A 683 -21.55 -15.03 -32.62
N LYS A 684 -22.65 -15.63 -33.07
CA LYS A 684 -23.84 -15.88 -32.24
C LYS A 684 -24.01 -17.35 -31.87
N LYS A 685 -24.32 -17.65 -30.59
CA LYS A 685 -24.69 -19.00 -30.18
C LYS A 685 -26.10 -19.35 -30.67
N PHE A 686 -26.28 -20.55 -31.19
CA PHE A 686 -27.58 -21.11 -31.53
C PHE A 686 -27.66 -22.60 -31.14
N VAL A 687 -28.87 -23.11 -30.99
CA VAL A 687 -29.14 -24.48 -30.55
C VAL A 687 -29.83 -25.22 -31.68
N ILE A 688 -29.28 -26.37 -32.06
CA ILE A 688 -29.98 -27.35 -32.87
C ILE A 688 -30.65 -28.35 -31.93
N LYS A 689 -32.00 -28.41 -31.95
CA LYS A 689 -32.82 -29.26 -31.08
C LYS A 689 -32.92 -30.68 -31.58
#